data_7dc0c06c53d136943a61f12d3a09d61b
#
_entry.id   7dc0c06c53d136943a61f12d3a09d61b
#
_cell.length_a   1.000
_cell.length_b   1.000
_cell.length_c   1.000
_cell.angle_alpha   90.00
_cell.angle_beta   90.00
_cell.angle_gamma   90.00
#
_symmetry.space_group_name_H-M   'P 1'
#
loop_
_entity.id
_entity.type
_entity.pdbx_description
1 polymer ?
#
loop_
_entity_poly.entity_id
_entity_poly.type
_entity_poly.pdbx_seq_one_letter_code
_entity_poly.pdbx_strand_id
1 'polypeptide(L)'
;MESKESPILQGLNPAQRDAVVNYDSPSLIIAGAGSGKTRVLTSRIAYMIEQGIKPWNILALTFTNKAAESMRERIAQMLPDNRSRYIRMGTFHSVFSRILRENAEKIGFTDSFTIYEPSDCKNLLKTIVRELNLPDEKYKPNVLSSRISYAKNCLVTPGAYLANSTCAAEDRQAQIPEFGNIYNIYCQRCKRNGAMDFDDLLLQTNILLRDCPDVLARYQEQFQYILVDEYQDTNYAQYTIIRRLSQTHSKVCVVGDDAQSIYSFRGAKIENILSFKKDYPSAMVFKLEQNYRSTQTIVDAANSVIVRNSKRMEKHCFSEGDVGDKIRILKAYTDREEAEMVVTDLRDKVRAAGDEWSEAVILYRTSNQSAVLEDNLRRRGIPYRIYKGSSFYDHKEIRDMMAYIRLVINPRDDEAFKRIVNYPARGIGDTTVQRIAALAAERGVSMWEAVAALVAEPVTDPVQRTIARKVADFVAMIRALSLARNDKGLYDFGLEIASRSGIIAAYRTENTPEAASALDNIEELLNSMQEFKERVDAEIRGGERPEEEEATIEEWLQNMMLMTDMDQDDPDSKNKVTLMTVHSAKGLEYKYVYIVGLEENLFPSQRAAESPDGIEEERRLFYVALTRAKVSATISYAEMRFKWGNMEFSRPSCFLREIDPRYIESDADFAETRPQRRPGDDGPAAIDELRRRFDYRFQQKQQGGGRFGGGGNGGSGGYGSRSGSGGGFGRAADGESGPARRFARAAESRRPAAAPDPALVQTPRPSTDGMRRVGVRQAMDGGLSSGSAAAVSGEYVVGQRVEHPKFGVGIVQRIETLSTDHKLVVAFDNAGEKTLLAKFAKLTKL
;
A
#
# COMPACT_ATOMS: atom_id res chain seq x y z
N MET A 1 -42.90 2.92 -38.22
CA MET A 1 -41.43 2.61 -38.25
C MET A 1 -41.17 1.87 -36.97
N GLU A 2 -40.96 0.57 -37.03
CA GLU A 2 -40.47 -0.21 -35.90
C GLU A 2 -39.08 0.32 -35.57
N SER A 3 -38.93 0.89 -34.37
CA SER A 3 -37.63 1.35 -33.89
C SER A 3 -36.77 0.08 -33.72
N LYS A 4 -35.82 -0.14 -34.63
CA LYS A 4 -34.83 -1.19 -34.43
C LYS A 4 -34.19 -1.02 -33.07
N GLU A 5 -34.37 -2.00 -32.23
CA GLU A 5 -33.77 -2.04 -30.90
C GLU A 5 -32.25 -1.89 -31.02
N SER A 6 -31.67 -1.01 -30.21
CA SER A 6 -30.22 -0.76 -30.23
C SER A 6 -29.43 -2.06 -30.00
N PRO A 7 -28.46 -2.40 -30.85
CA PRO A 7 -27.58 -3.56 -30.63
C PRO A 7 -26.87 -3.55 -29.28
N ILE A 8 -26.64 -2.37 -28.70
CA ILE A 8 -25.98 -2.20 -27.40
C ILE A 8 -26.83 -2.80 -26.27
N LEU A 9 -28.16 -2.84 -26.42
CA LEU A 9 -29.08 -3.38 -25.41
C LEU A 9 -29.25 -4.91 -25.52
N GLN A 10 -28.74 -5.53 -26.58
CA GLN A 10 -28.87 -6.98 -26.75
C GLN A 10 -28.04 -7.74 -25.73
N GLY A 11 -28.62 -8.80 -25.15
CA GLY A 11 -27.98 -9.65 -24.15
C GLY A 11 -27.84 -9.02 -22.76
N LEU A 12 -28.46 -7.85 -22.52
CA LEU A 12 -28.66 -7.30 -21.19
C LEU A 12 -29.96 -7.89 -20.57
N ASN A 13 -29.93 -8.28 -19.32
CA ASN A 13 -31.14 -8.63 -18.57
C ASN A 13 -31.99 -7.36 -18.32
N PRO A 14 -33.27 -7.50 -17.91
CA PRO A 14 -34.16 -6.35 -17.73
C PRO A 14 -33.60 -5.28 -16.76
N ALA A 15 -33.03 -5.68 -15.61
CA ALA A 15 -32.46 -4.74 -14.64
C ALA A 15 -31.22 -4.02 -15.18
N GLN A 16 -30.37 -4.72 -15.93
CA GLN A 16 -29.22 -4.12 -16.60
C GLN A 16 -29.67 -3.14 -17.69
N ARG A 17 -30.67 -3.51 -18.48
CA ARG A 17 -31.24 -2.67 -19.54
C ARG A 17 -31.84 -1.38 -18.96
N ASP A 18 -32.65 -1.50 -17.90
CA ASP A 18 -33.22 -0.35 -17.22
C ASP A 18 -32.14 0.61 -16.71
N ALA A 19 -31.06 0.07 -16.15
CA ALA A 19 -29.93 0.86 -15.71
C ALA A 19 -29.17 1.53 -16.86
N VAL A 20 -29.20 1.00 -18.09
CA VAL A 20 -28.56 1.57 -19.27
C VAL A 20 -29.40 2.70 -19.88
N VAL A 21 -30.68 2.53 -20.04
CA VAL A 21 -31.54 3.47 -20.77
C VAL A 21 -31.92 4.72 -19.95
N ASN A 22 -31.95 4.63 -18.64
CA ASN A 22 -32.33 5.75 -17.75
C ASN A 22 -31.10 6.61 -17.36
N TYR A 23 -30.49 7.30 -18.30
CA TYR A 23 -29.24 8.04 -18.10
C TYR A 23 -29.39 9.52 -17.73
N ASP A 24 -30.57 10.12 -17.88
CA ASP A 24 -30.78 11.56 -17.64
C ASP A 24 -31.01 11.94 -16.18
N SER A 25 -31.19 10.94 -15.29
CA SER A 25 -31.39 11.12 -13.86
C SER A 25 -30.20 10.65 -13.06
N PRO A 26 -29.94 11.21 -11.87
CA PRO A 26 -28.97 10.62 -10.95
C PRO A 26 -29.31 9.16 -10.72
N SER A 27 -28.31 8.28 -10.78
CA SER A 27 -28.54 6.85 -10.75
C SER A 27 -27.57 6.16 -9.79
N LEU A 28 -28.10 5.32 -8.92
CA LEU A 28 -27.33 4.42 -8.07
C LEU A 28 -27.56 2.98 -8.54
N ILE A 29 -26.52 2.35 -9.04
CA ILE A 29 -26.55 0.95 -9.46
C ILE A 29 -25.90 0.11 -8.37
N ILE A 30 -26.71 -0.59 -7.60
CA ILE A 30 -26.26 -1.52 -6.55
C ILE A 30 -26.07 -2.87 -7.22
N ALA A 31 -24.83 -3.32 -7.30
CA ALA A 31 -24.50 -4.47 -8.12
C ALA A 31 -23.70 -5.50 -7.32
N GLY A 32 -24.24 -6.71 -7.16
CA GLY A 32 -23.55 -7.81 -6.53
C GLY A 32 -22.24 -8.22 -7.24
N ALA A 33 -21.43 -9.03 -6.58
CA ALA A 33 -20.27 -9.64 -7.23
C ALA A 33 -20.70 -10.41 -8.48
N GLY A 34 -19.95 -10.30 -9.58
CA GLY A 34 -20.24 -11.04 -10.82
C GLY A 34 -21.53 -10.64 -11.56
N SER A 35 -22.21 -9.54 -11.17
CA SER A 35 -23.49 -9.13 -11.80
C SER A 35 -23.35 -8.28 -13.07
N GLY A 36 -22.12 -8.08 -13.56
CA GLY A 36 -21.87 -7.33 -14.77
C GLY A 36 -21.81 -5.81 -14.58
N LYS A 37 -21.36 -5.29 -13.42
CA LYS A 37 -21.17 -3.86 -13.14
C LYS A 37 -20.54 -3.09 -14.29
N THR A 38 -19.34 -3.51 -14.69
CA THR A 38 -18.58 -2.86 -15.76
C THR A 38 -19.30 -2.95 -17.12
N ARG A 39 -19.98 -4.08 -17.39
CA ARG A 39 -20.78 -4.24 -18.63
C ARG A 39 -21.92 -3.21 -18.70
N VAL A 40 -22.66 -3.03 -17.60
CA VAL A 40 -23.75 -2.04 -17.55
C VAL A 40 -23.20 -0.62 -17.73
N LEU A 41 -22.09 -0.29 -17.07
CA LEU A 41 -21.48 1.04 -17.15
C LEU A 41 -20.98 1.34 -18.56
N THR A 42 -20.29 0.41 -19.21
CA THR A 42 -19.79 0.56 -20.59
C THR A 42 -20.93 0.60 -21.60
N SER A 43 -21.97 -0.25 -21.46
CA SER A 43 -23.17 -0.22 -22.32
C SER A 43 -23.94 1.10 -22.16
N ARG A 44 -24.04 1.63 -20.94
CA ARG A 44 -24.68 2.92 -20.67
C ARG A 44 -23.93 4.05 -21.39
N ILE A 45 -22.62 4.11 -21.33
CA ILE A 45 -21.78 5.10 -22.02
C ILE A 45 -21.97 4.98 -23.54
N ALA A 46 -21.88 3.78 -24.08
CA ALA A 46 -22.06 3.54 -25.52
C ALA A 46 -23.46 3.94 -25.98
N TYR A 47 -24.50 3.59 -25.22
CA TYR A 47 -25.87 3.95 -25.50
C TYR A 47 -26.10 5.47 -25.46
N MET A 48 -25.55 6.19 -24.48
CA MET A 48 -25.61 7.66 -24.42
C MET A 48 -25.02 8.31 -25.67
N ILE A 49 -23.87 7.80 -26.16
CA ILE A 49 -23.23 8.30 -27.38
C ILE A 49 -24.08 7.97 -28.61
N GLU A 50 -24.70 6.81 -28.68
CA GLU A 50 -25.66 6.45 -29.74
C GLU A 50 -26.87 7.38 -29.75
N GLN A 51 -27.36 7.79 -28.57
CA GLN A 51 -28.45 8.77 -28.42
C GLN A 51 -28.04 10.23 -28.70
N GLY A 52 -26.80 10.46 -29.12
CA GLY A 52 -26.31 11.79 -29.54
C GLY A 52 -25.63 12.61 -28.46
N ILE A 53 -25.37 12.04 -27.27
CA ILE A 53 -24.56 12.70 -26.24
C ILE A 53 -23.11 12.75 -26.74
N LYS A 54 -22.52 13.95 -26.65
CA LYS A 54 -21.14 14.17 -27.11
C LYS A 54 -20.16 13.47 -26.15
N PRO A 55 -19.19 12.69 -26.66
CA PRO A 55 -18.26 11.93 -25.82
C PRO A 55 -17.47 12.79 -24.83
N TRP A 56 -17.05 13.99 -25.21
CA TRP A 56 -16.32 14.93 -24.34
C TRP A 56 -17.16 15.52 -23.18
N ASN A 57 -18.50 15.33 -23.22
CA ASN A 57 -19.39 15.69 -22.12
C ASN A 57 -19.52 14.57 -21.08
N ILE A 58 -18.84 13.44 -21.29
CA ILE A 58 -18.87 12.28 -20.42
C ILE A 58 -17.55 12.20 -19.66
N LEU A 59 -17.63 12.18 -18.33
CA LEU A 59 -16.54 11.87 -17.41
C LEU A 59 -16.77 10.49 -16.79
N ALA A 60 -15.88 9.53 -17.05
CA ALA A 60 -15.93 8.19 -16.49
C ALA A 60 -14.73 7.93 -15.57
N LEU A 61 -14.99 7.65 -14.30
CA LEU A 61 -13.97 7.48 -13.25
C LEU A 61 -13.98 6.05 -12.72
N THR A 62 -12.77 5.48 -12.56
CA THR A 62 -12.56 4.17 -11.96
C THR A 62 -11.34 4.18 -11.02
N PHE A 63 -11.01 3.03 -10.39
CA PHE A 63 -9.94 2.93 -9.40
C PHE A 63 -8.59 2.48 -9.97
N THR A 64 -8.58 1.73 -11.08
CA THR A 64 -7.35 1.20 -11.68
C THR A 64 -7.25 1.55 -13.15
N ASN A 65 -6.02 1.72 -13.65
CA ASN A 65 -5.77 2.03 -15.07
C ASN A 65 -6.22 0.85 -15.95
N LYS A 66 -5.97 -0.39 -15.53
CA LYS A 66 -6.44 -1.60 -16.24
C LYS A 66 -7.96 -1.63 -16.39
N ALA A 67 -8.71 -1.22 -15.36
CA ALA A 67 -10.17 -1.11 -15.48
C ALA A 67 -10.57 -0.02 -16.47
N ALA A 68 -9.91 1.13 -16.46
CA ALA A 68 -10.16 2.22 -17.41
C ALA A 68 -9.87 1.78 -18.85
N GLU A 69 -8.76 1.07 -19.09
CA GLU A 69 -8.39 0.53 -20.40
C GLU A 69 -9.38 -0.51 -20.89
N SER A 70 -9.71 -1.52 -20.06
CA SER A 70 -10.72 -2.53 -20.41
C SER A 70 -12.10 -1.91 -20.69
N MET A 71 -12.49 -0.85 -19.97
CA MET A 71 -13.73 -0.11 -20.25
C MET A 71 -13.64 0.58 -21.62
N ARG A 72 -12.52 1.24 -21.93
CA ARG A 72 -12.30 1.93 -23.21
C ARG A 72 -12.39 0.96 -24.37
N GLU A 73 -11.71 -0.18 -24.30
CA GLU A 73 -11.76 -1.24 -25.31
C GLU A 73 -13.18 -1.76 -25.54
N ARG A 74 -13.94 -2.04 -24.47
CA ARG A 74 -15.30 -2.53 -24.57
C ARG A 74 -16.23 -1.52 -25.23
N ILE A 75 -16.09 -0.24 -24.91
CA ILE A 75 -16.88 0.84 -25.52
C ILE A 75 -16.50 0.97 -27.01
N ALA A 76 -15.22 0.90 -27.36
CA ALA A 76 -14.74 0.95 -28.73
C ALA A 76 -15.29 -0.21 -29.58
N GLN A 77 -15.42 -1.41 -29.01
CA GLN A 77 -16.04 -2.57 -29.67
C GLN A 77 -17.54 -2.37 -29.95
N MET A 78 -18.23 -1.60 -29.10
CA MET A 78 -19.66 -1.30 -29.25
C MET A 78 -19.93 -0.13 -30.21
N LEU A 79 -18.96 0.77 -30.40
CA LEU A 79 -19.07 1.98 -31.21
C LEU A 79 -18.08 1.93 -32.40
N PRO A 80 -18.55 1.64 -33.63
CA PRO A 80 -17.66 1.41 -34.79
C PRO A 80 -16.96 2.65 -35.33
N ASP A 81 -17.29 3.84 -34.82
CA ASP A 81 -16.89 5.14 -35.37
C ASP A 81 -15.82 5.86 -34.54
N ASN A 82 -15.10 5.15 -33.71
CA ASN A 82 -14.01 5.67 -32.88
C ASN A 82 -14.38 6.85 -31.94
N ARG A 83 -15.67 7.18 -31.76
CA ARG A 83 -16.12 8.27 -30.88
C ARG A 83 -15.75 8.04 -29.41
N SER A 84 -15.53 6.76 -29.00
CA SER A 84 -15.17 6.38 -27.63
C SER A 84 -13.91 7.07 -27.10
N ARG A 85 -12.99 7.43 -27.98
CA ARG A 85 -11.71 8.06 -27.66
C ARG A 85 -11.81 9.46 -27.07
N TYR A 86 -12.88 10.19 -27.37
CA TYR A 86 -13.10 11.53 -26.85
C TYR A 86 -13.74 11.56 -25.47
N ILE A 87 -14.03 10.39 -24.87
CA ILE A 87 -14.53 10.29 -23.51
C ILE A 87 -13.40 10.61 -22.54
N ARG A 88 -13.63 11.51 -21.59
CA ARG A 88 -12.68 11.71 -20.49
C ARG A 88 -12.80 10.54 -19.52
N MET A 89 -11.94 9.53 -19.66
CA MET A 89 -11.97 8.29 -18.88
C MET A 89 -10.60 8.00 -18.27
N GLY A 90 -10.58 7.60 -16.99
CA GLY A 90 -9.37 7.24 -16.29
C GLY A 90 -9.58 7.02 -14.79
N THR A 91 -8.46 6.88 -14.07
CA THR A 91 -8.50 6.87 -12.60
C THR A 91 -8.73 8.30 -12.07
N PHE A 92 -9.23 8.42 -10.83
CA PHE A 92 -9.36 9.73 -10.18
C PHE A 92 -8.05 10.53 -10.27
N HIS A 93 -6.94 9.90 -9.92
CA HIS A 93 -5.64 10.56 -9.91
C HIS A 93 -5.18 10.97 -11.31
N SER A 94 -5.36 10.13 -12.33
CA SER A 94 -4.93 10.45 -13.69
C SER A 94 -5.74 11.60 -14.30
N VAL A 95 -7.06 11.59 -14.11
CA VAL A 95 -7.92 12.65 -14.64
C VAL A 95 -7.67 13.98 -13.93
N PHE A 96 -7.59 13.96 -12.59
CA PHE A 96 -7.43 15.20 -11.82
C PHE A 96 -6.01 15.73 -11.85
N SER A 97 -4.98 14.90 -12.01
CA SER A 97 -3.62 15.34 -12.29
C SER A 97 -3.55 16.16 -13.59
N ARG A 98 -4.26 15.75 -14.66
CA ARG A 98 -4.33 16.51 -15.90
C ARG A 98 -5.05 17.84 -15.69
N ILE A 99 -6.18 17.86 -14.99
CA ILE A 99 -6.90 19.08 -14.65
C ILE A 99 -6.02 20.05 -13.83
N LEU A 100 -5.23 19.51 -12.89
CA LEU A 100 -4.30 20.32 -12.10
C LEU A 100 -3.19 20.93 -12.96
N ARG A 101 -2.63 20.19 -13.92
CA ARG A 101 -1.61 20.71 -14.83
C ARG A 101 -2.15 21.83 -15.71
N GLU A 102 -3.35 21.65 -16.27
CA GLU A 102 -4.03 22.68 -17.07
C GLU A 102 -4.30 23.98 -16.27
N ASN A 103 -4.28 23.93 -14.94
CA ASN A 103 -4.61 25.07 -14.05
C ASN A 103 -3.57 25.28 -12.94
N ALA A 104 -2.35 24.80 -13.13
CA ALA A 104 -1.33 24.72 -12.08
C ALA A 104 -1.00 26.10 -11.46
N GLU A 105 -0.90 27.14 -12.29
CA GLU A 105 -0.60 28.51 -11.84
C GLU A 105 -1.64 29.04 -10.85
N LYS A 106 -2.93 28.68 -11.01
CA LYS A 106 -4.02 29.12 -10.13
C LYS A 106 -3.88 28.58 -8.69
N ILE A 107 -3.15 27.48 -8.51
CA ILE A 107 -2.87 26.88 -7.20
C ILE A 107 -1.42 27.11 -6.75
N GLY A 108 -0.65 27.89 -7.52
CA GLY A 108 0.74 28.26 -7.23
C GLY A 108 1.74 27.13 -7.43
N PHE A 109 1.51 26.30 -8.44
CA PHE A 109 2.44 25.30 -8.97
C PHE A 109 2.78 25.60 -10.44
N THR A 110 3.76 24.90 -10.97
CA THR A 110 4.03 24.82 -12.41
C THR A 110 3.30 23.62 -13.00
N ASP A 111 3.04 23.63 -14.29
CA ASP A 111 2.45 22.50 -15.02
C ASP A 111 3.34 21.25 -15.00
N SER A 112 4.64 21.44 -14.79
CA SER A 112 5.68 20.43 -14.69
C SER A 112 5.92 19.90 -13.28
N PHE A 113 4.96 20.06 -12.33
CA PHE A 113 5.10 19.54 -10.97
C PHE A 113 5.38 18.03 -10.96
N THR A 114 6.23 17.61 -10.03
CA THR A 114 6.55 16.20 -9.82
C THR A 114 5.52 15.52 -8.93
N ILE A 115 5.17 14.27 -9.21
CA ILE A 115 4.38 13.43 -8.29
C ILE A 115 5.37 12.62 -7.44
N TYR A 116 5.36 12.81 -6.11
CA TYR A 116 6.21 12.08 -5.19
C TYR A 116 5.70 10.68 -4.92
N GLU A 117 6.60 9.71 -5.01
CA GLU A 117 6.36 8.34 -4.59
C GLU A 117 6.35 8.20 -3.05
N PRO A 118 5.80 7.10 -2.51
CA PRO A 118 5.83 6.85 -1.06
C PRO A 118 7.23 6.85 -0.45
N SER A 119 8.26 6.48 -1.23
CA SER A 119 9.66 6.51 -0.83
C SER A 119 10.18 7.94 -0.64
N ASP A 120 9.85 8.84 -1.58
CA ASP A 120 10.23 10.25 -1.53
C ASP A 120 9.57 10.94 -0.33
N CYS A 121 8.27 10.71 -0.13
CA CYS A 121 7.53 11.21 1.03
C CYS A 121 8.17 10.80 2.36
N LYS A 122 8.56 9.52 2.50
CA LYS A 122 9.21 9.00 3.69
C LYS A 122 10.60 9.60 3.90
N ASN A 123 11.38 9.79 2.84
CA ASN A 123 12.70 10.41 2.91
C ASN A 123 12.61 11.87 3.33
N LEU A 124 11.65 12.60 2.77
CA LEU A 124 11.38 13.98 3.16
C LEU A 124 10.96 14.09 4.63
N LEU A 125 10.04 13.23 5.09
CA LEU A 125 9.62 13.16 6.49
C LEU A 125 10.77 12.83 7.43
N LYS A 126 11.62 11.86 7.07
CA LYS A 126 12.83 11.51 7.83
C LYS A 126 13.79 12.69 7.96
N THR A 127 13.93 13.47 6.89
CA THR A 127 14.75 14.69 6.90
C THR A 127 14.17 15.73 7.83
N ILE A 128 12.85 15.97 7.79
CA ILE A 128 12.15 16.93 8.67
C ILE A 128 12.30 16.53 10.15
N VAL A 129 12.08 15.25 10.48
CA VAL A 129 12.21 14.75 11.86
C VAL A 129 13.62 14.97 12.41
N ARG A 130 14.65 14.73 11.60
CA ARG A 130 16.06 14.95 11.99
C ARG A 130 16.39 16.42 12.19
N GLU A 131 15.92 17.29 11.32
CA GLU A 131 16.15 18.74 11.42
C GLU A 131 15.46 19.34 12.64
N LEU A 132 14.30 18.83 13.01
CA LEU A 132 13.59 19.20 14.24
C LEU A 132 14.19 18.56 15.50
N ASN A 133 15.25 17.73 15.36
CA ASN A 133 15.88 16.98 16.45
C ASN A 133 14.87 16.12 17.24
N LEU A 134 13.87 15.54 16.55
CA LEU A 134 12.86 14.69 17.16
C LEU A 134 13.33 13.21 17.20
N PRO A 135 12.90 12.42 18.19
CA PRO A 135 13.31 11.03 18.32
C PRO A 135 12.69 10.14 17.22
N ASP A 136 13.53 9.51 16.39
CA ASP A 136 13.15 8.65 15.26
C ASP A 136 12.23 7.48 15.68
N GLU A 137 12.35 6.99 16.92
CA GLU A 137 11.53 5.89 17.46
C GLU A 137 10.05 6.26 17.60
N LYS A 138 9.76 7.52 17.93
CA LYS A 138 8.40 8.04 18.08
C LYS A 138 7.84 8.57 16.77
N TYR A 139 8.63 9.33 16.03
CA TYR A 139 8.23 9.98 14.78
C TYR A 139 8.60 9.13 13.55
N LYS A 140 8.11 7.89 13.51
CA LYS A 140 8.38 6.96 12.40
C LYS A 140 7.79 7.49 11.10
N PRO A 141 8.57 7.58 10.00
CA PRO A 141 8.09 8.13 8.72
C PRO A 141 6.82 7.45 8.18
N ASN A 142 6.67 6.14 8.37
CA ASN A 142 5.46 5.42 7.96
C ASN A 142 4.21 5.87 8.72
N VAL A 143 4.32 6.14 10.04
CA VAL A 143 3.21 6.61 10.87
C VAL A 143 2.83 8.04 10.47
N LEU A 144 3.83 8.90 10.30
CA LEU A 144 3.63 10.28 9.87
C LEU A 144 2.98 10.35 8.49
N SER A 145 3.49 9.59 7.53
CA SER A 145 2.94 9.51 6.17
C SER A 145 1.47 9.06 6.17
N SER A 146 1.14 8.00 6.92
CA SER A 146 -0.25 7.52 7.01
C SER A 146 -1.20 8.54 7.62
N ARG A 147 -0.76 9.31 8.63
CA ARG A 147 -1.59 10.37 9.24
C ARG A 147 -1.75 11.57 8.34
N ILE A 148 -0.71 11.96 7.60
CA ILE A 148 -0.78 13.04 6.59
C ILE A 148 -1.76 12.64 5.49
N SER A 149 -1.63 11.43 4.96
CA SER A 149 -2.54 10.86 3.97
C SER A 149 -3.99 10.91 4.45
N TYR A 150 -4.26 10.45 5.67
CA TYR A 150 -5.59 10.51 6.25
C TYR A 150 -6.13 11.96 6.35
N ALA A 151 -5.32 12.90 6.83
CA ALA A 151 -5.71 14.30 6.92
C ALA A 151 -6.05 14.90 5.55
N LYS A 152 -5.23 14.66 4.52
CA LYS A 152 -5.47 15.11 3.14
C LYS A 152 -6.74 14.50 2.56
N ASN A 153 -6.95 13.22 2.73
CA ASN A 153 -8.16 12.51 2.26
C ASN A 153 -9.45 12.99 2.96
N CYS A 154 -9.32 13.53 4.18
CA CYS A 154 -10.40 14.24 4.90
C CYS A 154 -10.48 15.73 4.56
N LEU A 155 -9.69 16.25 3.61
CA LEU A 155 -9.62 17.65 3.21
C LEU A 155 -9.20 18.60 4.35
N VAL A 156 -8.43 18.10 5.33
CA VAL A 156 -7.91 18.89 6.44
C VAL A 156 -6.54 19.42 6.04
N THR A 157 -6.47 20.72 5.72
CA THR A 157 -5.20 21.40 5.40
C THR A 157 -4.32 21.57 6.64
N PRO A 158 -2.98 21.77 6.50
CA PRO A 158 -2.09 21.96 7.65
C PRO A 158 -2.54 23.08 8.59
N GLY A 159 -3.00 24.20 8.04
CA GLY A 159 -3.51 25.33 8.83
C GLY A 159 -4.78 24.96 9.62
N ALA A 160 -5.72 24.25 8.99
CA ALA A 160 -6.92 23.75 9.67
C ALA A 160 -6.59 22.70 10.74
N TYR A 161 -5.58 21.85 10.49
CA TYR A 161 -5.10 20.86 11.46
C TYR A 161 -4.54 21.53 12.71
N LEU A 162 -3.62 22.48 12.54
CA LEU A 162 -2.99 23.22 13.64
C LEU A 162 -3.99 24.06 14.45
N ALA A 163 -5.03 24.58 13.81
CA ALA A 163 -6.08 25.35 14.49
C ALA A 163 -7.04 24.47 15.28
N ASN A 164 -7.00 23.14 15.12
CA ASN A 164 -7.93 22.23 15.76
C ASN A 164 -7.36 21.63 17.06
N SER A 165 -7.93 22.05 18.19
CA SER A 165 -7.52 21.58 19.52
C SER A 165 -7.72 20.07 19.75
N THR A 166 -8.70 19.45 19.05
CA THR A 166 -8.93 17.99 19.11
C THR A 166 -7.78 17.25 18.46
N CYS A 167 -7.31 17.71 17.27
CA CYS A 167 -6.14 17.14 16.62
C CYS A 167 -4.89 17.20 17.51
N ALA A 168 -4.66 18.36 18.15
CA ALA A 168 -3.55 18.55 19.08
C ALA A 168 -3.66 17.64 20.33
N ALA A 169 -4.87 17.33 20.80
CA ALA A 169 -5.09 16.40 21.90
C ALA A 169 -4.81 14.94 21.48
N GLU A 170 -5.28 14.54 20.31
CA GLU A 170 -5.02 13.22 19.71
C GLU A 170 -3.52 13.00 19.46
N ASP A 171 -2.80 14.03 18.99
CA ASP A 171 -1.34 13.97 18.78
C ASP A 171 -0.58 13.76 20.10
N ARG A 172 -1.01 14.44 21.18
CA ARG A 172 -0.42 14.22 22.53
C ARG A 172 -0.71 12.81 23.04
N GLN A 173 -1.92 12.30 22.85
CA GLN A 173 -2.29 10.94 23.22
C GLN A 173 -1.50 9.90 22.44
N ALA A 174 -1.23 10.16 21.14
CA ALA A 174 -0.40 9.34 20.29
C ALA A 174 1.11 9.52 20.53
N GLN A 175 1.53 10.36 21.50
CA GLN A 175 2.92 10.70 21.83
C GLN A 175 3.73 11.34 20.68
N ILE A 176 3.05 12.03 19.76
CA ILE A 176 3.64 12.77 18.63
C ILE A 176 3.11 14.22 18.57
N PRO A 177 3.28 15.03 19.63
CA PRO A 177 2.69 16.40 19.71
C PRO A 177 3.13 17.33 18.60
N GLU A 178 4.32 17.12 17.98
CA GLU A 178 4.83 17.93 16.86
C GLU A 178 4.27 17.53 15.49
N PHE A 179 3.32 16.59 15.42
CA PHE A 179 2.81 16.10 14.14
C PHE A 179 2.21 17.21 13.27
N GLY A 180 1.41 18.10 13.85
CA GLY A 180 0.83 19.23 13.12
C GLY A 180 1.88 20.16 12.51
N ASN A 181 2.99 20.41 13.23
CA ASN A 181 4.13 21.18 12.73
C ASN A 181 4.86 20.45 11.60
N ILE A 182 5.12 19.14 11.77
CA ILE A 182 5.72 18.28 10.73
C ILE A 182 4.86 18.30 9.46
N TYR A 183 3.54 18.16 9.59
CA TYR A 183 2.61 18.19 8.45
C TYR A 183 2.69 19.52 7.70
N ASN A 184 2.74 20.64 8.43
CA ASN A 184 2.88 21.98 7.82
C ASN A 184 4.20 22.12 7.06
N ILE A 185 5.33 21.76 7.69
CA ILE A 185 6.65 21.81 7.06
C ILE A 185 6.71 20.90 5.83
N TYR A 186 6.14 19.69 5.91
CA TYR A 186 6.06 18.75 4.80
C TYR A 186 5.35 19.36 3.59
N CYS A 187 4.16 19.93 3.77
CA CYS A 187 3.41 20.54 2.68
C CYS A 187 4.11 21.78 2.11
N GLN A 188 4.75 22.59 2.94
CA GLN A 188 5.53 23.74 2.48
C GLN A 188 6.72 23.31 1.63
N ARG A 189 7.41 22.23 2.00
CA ARG A 189 8.54 21.70 1.24
C ARG A 189 8.08 21.06 -0.08
N CYS A 190 7.00 20.28 -0.07
CA CYS A 190 6.42 19.78 -1.31
C CYS A 190 6.10 20.93 -2.26
N LYS A 191 5.46 21.98 -1.80
CA LYS A 191 5.14 23.15 -2.62
C LYS A 191 6.39 23.87 -3.13
N ARG A 192 7.41 24.07 -2.29
CA ARG A 192 8.69 24.68 -2.69
C ARG A 192 9.41 23.85 -3.75
N ASN A 193 9.37 22.53 -3.61
CA ASN A 193 10.00 21.57 -4.54
C ASN A 193 9.19 21.38 -5.84
N GLY A 194 8.06 22.11 -6.01
CA GLY A 194 7.17 21.89 -7.15
C GLY A 194 6.66 20.45 -7.20
N ALA A 195 6.37 19.85 -6.05
CA ALA A 195 5.97 18.45 -5.96
C ALA A 195 4.64 18.28 -5.22
N MET A 196 3.90 17.25 -5.60
CA MET A 196 2.66 16.79 -4.96
C MET A 196 2.79 15.30 -4.66
N ASP A 197 2.32 14.84 -3.51
CA ASP A 197 2.09 13.41 -3.31
C ASP A 197 0.73 12.98 -3.90
N PHE A 198 0.43 11.69 -3.89
CA PHE A 198 -0.81 11.16 -4.44
C PHE A 198 -2.07 11.77 -3.82
N ASP A 199 -2.05 12.02 -2.50
CA ASP A 199 -3.19 12.61 -1.79
C ASP A 199 -3.33 14.11 -2.10
N ASP A 200 -2.22 14.80 -2.41
CA ASP A 200 -2.25 16.18 -2.87
C ASP A 200 -3.01 16.35 -4.18
N LEU A 201 -2.97 15.37 -5.09
CA LEU A 201 -3.71 15.46 -6.35
C LEU A 201 -5.22 15.63 -6.10
N LEU A 202 -5.75 14.96 -5.10
CA LEU A 202 -7.17 15.09 -4.72
C LEU A 202 -7.42 16.34 -3.87
N LEU A 203 -6.54 16.65 -2.92
CA LEU A 203 -6.66 17.82 -2.06
C LEU A 203 -6.56 19.11 -2.88
N GLN A 204 -5.56 19.24 -3.75
CA GLN A 204 -5.35 20.43 -4.60
C GLN A 204 -6.47 20.59 -5.64
N THR A 205 -7.01 19.48 -6.17
CA THR A 205 -8.21 19.54 -7.04
C THR A 205 -9.40 20.11 -6.27
N ASN A 206 -9.63 19.69 -5.02
CA ASN A 206 -10.70 20.25 -4.19
C ASN A 206 -10.47 21.76 -3.91
N ILE A 207 -9.22 22.16 -3.65
CA ILE A 207 -8.85 23.57 -3.44
C ILE A 207 -9.09 24.36 -4.73
N LEU A 208 -8.62 23.88 -5.88
CA LEU A 208 -8.83 24.50 -7.19
C LEU A 208 -10.31 24.74 -7.48
N LEU A 209 -11.13 23.70 -7.34
CA LEU A 209 -12.57 23.77 -7.60
C LEU A 209 -13.34 24.60 -6.56
N ARG A 210 -12.79 24.82 -5.36
CA ARG A 210 -13.37 25.66 -4.32
C ARG A 210 -13.04 27.14 -4.56
N ASP A 211 -11.78 27.43 -4.87
CA ASP A 211 -11.21 28.77 -4.85
C ASP A 211 -11.23 29.46 -6.23
N CYS A 212 -11.44 28.69 -7.31
CA CYS A 212 -11.52 29.17 -8.70
C CYS A 212 -12.88 28.84 -9.33
N PRO A 213 -13.92 29.68 -9.09
CA PRO A 213 -15.30 29.43 -9.61
C PRO A 213 -15.38 29.34 -11.14
N ASP A 214 -14.52 30.07 -11.86
CA ASP A 214 -14.41 30.02 -13.31
C ASP A 214 -13.95 28.65 -13.82
N VAL A 215 -12.99 28.01 -13.12
CA VAL A 215 -12.53 26.67 -13.43
C VAL A 215 -13.63 25.65 -13.15
N LEU A 216 -14.30 25.78 -12.01
CA LEU A 216 -15.43 24.90 -11.65
C LEU A 216 -16.54 24.99 -12.70
N ALA A 217 -16.95 26.20 -13.10
CA ALA A 217 -18.00 26.40 -14.09
C ALA A 217 -17.64 25.78 -15.45
N ARG A 218 -16.39 25.96 -15.90
CA ARG A 218 -15.88 25.34 -17.14
C ARG A 218 -16.02 23.83 -17.14
N TYR A 219 -15.60 23.17 -16.06
CA TYR A 219 -15.69 21.69 -15.97
C TYR A 219 -17.11 21.20 -15.71
N GLN A 220 -17.96 21.97 -15.05
CA GLN A 220 -19.40 21.66 -14.93
C GLN A 220 -20.12 21.74 -16.29
N GLU A 221 -19.76 22.70 -17.14
CA GLU A 221 -20.29 22.80 -18.51
C GLU A 221 -19.76 21.67 -19.40
N GLN A 222 -18.47 21.34 -19.27
CA GLN A 222 -17.84 20.28 -20.05
C GLN A 222 -18.37 18.90 -19.64
N PHE A 223 -18.34 18.54 -18.37
CA PHE A 223 -18.68 17.21 -17.87
C PHE A 223 -20.16 17.15 -17.43
N GLN A 224 -21.04 17.07 -18.40
CA GLN A 224 -22.50 17.03 -18.14
C GLN A 224 -22.95 15.67 -17.58
N TYR A 225 -22.21 14.59 -17.81
CA TYR A 225 -22.50 13.25 -17.33
C TYR A 225 -21.29 12.69 -16.61
N ILE A 226 -21.45 12.33 -15.35
CA ILE A 226 -20.38 11.78 -14.52
C ILE A 226 -20.74 10.35 -14.14
N LEU A 227 -19.88 9.40 -14.53
CA LEU A 227 -20.04 7.99 -14.21
C LEU A 227 -18.88 7.53 -13.34
N VAL A 228 -19.18 6.82 -12.26
CA VAL A 228 -18.15 6.37 -11.29
C VAL A 228 -18.33 4.89 -11.02
N ASP A 229 -17.30 4.10 -11.31
CA ASP A 229 -17.23 2.69 -10.94
C ASP A 229 -16.66 2.51 -9.52
N GLU A 230 -16.95 1.39 -8.87
CA GLU A 230 -16.49 1.02 -7.52
C GLU A 230 -16.71 2.15 -6.48
N TYR A 231 -17.86 2.83 -6.54
CA TYR A 231 -18.14 4.03 -5.74
C TYR A 231 -18.05 3.83 -4.23
N GLN A 232 -18.24 2.60 -3.72
CA GLN A 232 -18.08 2.23 -2.31
C GLN A 232 -16.66 2.40 -1.77
N ASP A 233 -15.66 2.51 -2.66
CA ASP A 233 -14.25 2.70 -2.29
C ASP A 233 -13.80 4.16 -2.32
N THR A 234 -14.71 5.09 -2.63
CA THR A 234 -14.38 6.51 -2.66
C THR A 234 -14.09 7.07 -1.27
N ASN A 235 -13.05 7.90 -1.17
CA ASN A 235 -12.77 8.69 0.03
C ASN A 235 -13.56 10.03 0.02
N TYR A 236 -13.47 10.79 1.10
CA TYR A 236 -14.19 12.05 1.24
C TYR A 236 -13.75 13.11 0.20
N ALA A 237 -12.47 13.14 -0.16
CA ALA A 237 -11.96 14.08 -1.17
C ALA A 237 -12.56 13.79 -2.56
N GLN A 238 -12.57 12.52 -2.98
CA GLN A 238 -13.17 12.07 -4.24
C GLN A 238 -14.68 12.34 -4.30
N TYR A 239 -15.38 11.98 -3.23
CA TYR A 239 -16.80 12.28 -3.07
C TYR A 239 -17.09 13.78 -3.21
N THR A 240 -16.30 14.65 -2.58
CA THR A 240 -16.48 16.11 -2.64
C THR A 240 -16.26 16.66 -4.03
N ILE A 241 -15.27 16.15 -4.78
CA ILE A 241 -15.02 16.53 -6.18
C ILE A 241 -16.23 16.18 -7.04
N ILE A 242 -16.73 14.93 -6.96
CA ILE A 242 -17.90 14.49 -7.71
C ILE A 242 -19.10 15.40 -7.45
N ARG A 243 -19.38 15.69 -6.17
CA ARG A 243 -20.49 16.57 -5.77
C ARG A 243 -20.37 17.98 -6.34
N ARG A 244 -19.16 18.58 -6.29
CA ARG A 244 -18.92 19.92 -6.87
C ARG A 244 -19.14 19.95 -8.37
N LEU A 245 -18.59 18.99 -9.09
CA LEU A 245 -18.71 18.90 -10.55
C LEU A 245 -20.17 18.67 -10.98
N SER A 246 -20.95 17.90 -10.24
CA SER A 246 -22.34 17.58 -10.58
C SER A 246 -23.40 18.55 -10.05
N GLN A 247 -22.99 19.58 -9.32
CA GLN A 247 -23.91 20.45 -8.59
C GLN A 247 -24.96 21.14 -9.48
N THR A 248 -24.60 21.44 -10.73
CA THR A 248 -25.45 22.17 -11.68
C THR A 248 -26.43 21.28 -12.43
N HIS A 249 -26.07 20.04 -12.72
CA HIS A 249 -26.85 19.15 -13.62
C HIS A 249 -27.35 17.88 -12.94
N SER A 250 -26.74 17.46 -11.83
CA SER A 250 -27.06 16.24 -11.07
C SER A 250 -27.06 14.93 -11.87
N LYS A 251 -26.50 14.92 -13.10
CA LYS A 251 -26.45 13.73 -13.97
C LYS A 251 -25.24 12.85 -13.57
N VAL A 252 -25.38 12.18 -12.44
CA VAL A 252 -24.35 11.30 -11.86
C VAL A 252 -24.86 9.87 -11.84
N CYS A 253 -24.11 8.95 -12.39
CA CYS A 253 -24.33 7.53 -12.27
C CYS A 253 -23.18 6.90 -11.44
N VAL A 254 -23.50 6.31 -10.31
CA VAL A 254 -22.55 5.58 -9.50
C VAL A 254 -22.87 4.10 -9.50
N VAL A 255 -21.86 3.27 -9.68
CA VAL A 255 -21.97 1.82 -9.63
C VAL A 255 -21.10 1.31 -8.48
N GLY A 256 -21.63 0.40 -7.68
CA GLY A 256 -20.87 -0.13 -6.58
C GLY A 256 -21.51 -1.32 -5.89
N ASP A 257 -20.72 -1.93 -5.02
CA ASP A 257 -21.11 -3.03 -4.16
C ASP A 257 -20.64 -2.73 -2.72
N ASP A 258 -21.56 -2.36 -1.86
CA ASP A 258 -21.28 -2.12 -0.44
C ASP A 258 -20.64 -3.33 0.26
N ALA A 259 -20.96 -4.56 -0.21
CA ALA A 259 -20.34 -5.79 0.27
C ALA A 259 -18.86 -5.96 -0.16
N GLN A 260 -18.36 -5.12 -1.07
CA GLN A 260 -16.98 -5.12 -1.53
C GLN A 260 -16.20 -3.86 -1.09
N SER A 261 -16.70 -3.09 -0.13
CA SER A 261 -15.98 -1.96 0.46
C SER A 261 -14.92 -2.45 1.44
N ILE A 262 -13.65 -2.48 0.98
CA ILE A 262 -12.50 -3.09 1.71
C ILE A 262 -11.26 -2.17 1.77
N TYR A 263 -11.40 -0.87 1.52
CA TYR A 263 -10.30 0.08 1.50
C TYR A 263 -10.45 1.21 2.52
N SER A 264 -11.09 0.95 3.69
CA SER A 264 -11.22 1.97 4.74
C SER A 264 -9.85 2.43 5.26
N PHE A 265 -8.86 1.53 5.30
CA PHE A 265 -7.48 1.85 5.67
C PHE A 265 -6.79 2.85 4.71
N ARG A 266 -7.35 3.05 3.50
CA ARG A 266 -6.96 4.10 2.53
C ARG A 266 -7.89 5.30 2.55
N GLY A 267 -8.77 5.40 3.55
CA GLY A 267 -9.71 6.50 3.71
C GLY A 267 -11.02 6.34 2.94
N ALA A 268 -11.30 5.18 2.33
CA ALA A 268 -12.60 4.89 1.73
C ALA A 268 -13.72 4.96 2.77
N LYS A 269 -14.88 5.46 2.37
CA LYS A 269 -16.05 5.62 3.22
C LYS A 269 -17.27 4.98 2.60
N ILE A 270 -17.69 3.86 3.17
CA ILE A 270 -18.90 3.16 2.73
C ILE A 270 -20.14 4.05 2.82
N GLU A 271 -20.14 5.02 3.74
CA GLU A 271 -21.21 5.99 3.90
C GLU A 271 -21.49 6.79 2.62
N ASN A 272 -20.49 6.97 1.73
CA ASN A 272 -20.66 7.67 0.46
C ASN A 272 -21.72 6.99 -0.42
N ILE A 273 -21.66 5.66 -0.54
CA ILE A 273 -22.65 4.91 -1.33
C ILE A 273 -23.99 4.78 -0.56
N LEU A 274 -23.95 4.53 0.75
CA LEU A 274 -25.14 4.38 1.57
C LEU A 274 -25.97 5.67 1.64
N SER A 275 -25.30 6.83 1.55
CA SER A 275 -25.94 8.15 1.63
C SER A 275 -26.28 8.77 0.28
N PHE A 276 -25.97 8.11 -0.84
CA PHE A 276 -26.14 8.68 -2.18
C PHE A 276 -27.54 9.25 -2.43
N LYS A 277 -28.60 8.54 -2.00
CA LYS A 277 -29.99 9.00 -2.16
C LYS A 277 -30.33 10.21 -1.28
N LYS A 278 -29.59 10.48 -0.22
CA LYS A 278 -29.74 11.73 0.57
C LYS A 278 -29.13 12.91 -0.17
N ASP A 279 -28.03 12.67 -0.87
CA ASP A 279 -27.32 13.70 -1.65
C ASP A 279 -28.03 14.02 -2.97
N TYR A 280 -28.65 13.01 -3.57
CA TYR A 280 -29.43 13.10 -4.81
C TYR A 280 -30.84 12.52 -4.59
N PRO A 281 -31.80 13.30 -4.04
CA PRO A 281 -33.12 12.79 -3.69
C PRO A 281 -33.92 12.22 -4.86
N SER A 282 -33.70 12.73 -6.09
CA SER A 282 -34.31 12.24 -7.33
C SER A 282 -33.62 11.00 -7.91
N ALA A 283 -32.62 10.44 -7.22
CA ALA A 283 -31.86 9.32 -7.74
C ALA A 283 -32.71 8.05 -7.92
N MET A 284 -32.61 7.47 -9.10
CA MET A 284 -33.10 6.13 -9.40
C MET A 284 -32.15 5.08 -8.85
N VAL A 285 -32.70 4.01 -8.28
CA VAL A 285 -31.89 2.90 -7.73
C VAL A 285 -32.16 1.65 -8.54
N PHE A 286 -31.11 1.08 -9.11
CA PHE A 286 -31.14 -0.17 -9.86
C PHE A 286 -30.39 -1.25 -9.09
N LYS A 287 -30.97 -2.45 -8.98
CA LYS A 287 -30.32 -3.59 -8.31
C LYS A 287 -29.93 -4.63 -9.36
N LEU A 288 -28.64 -4.96 -9.43
CA LEU A 288 -28.12 -6.02 -10.27
C LEU A 288 -27.80 -7.22 -9.37
N GLU A 289 -28.74 -8.15 -9.28
CA GLU A 289 -28.69 -9.26 -8.30
C GLU A 289 -28.29 -10.60 -8.95
N GLN A 290 -28.45 -10.75 -10.27
CA GLN A 290 -28.05 -11.95 -10.99
C GLN A 290 -26.53 -12.03 -11.17
N ASN A 291 -25.92 -13.09 -10.63
CA ASN A 291 -24.49 -13.38 -10.77
C ASN A 291 -24.25 -14.26 -12.00
N TYR A 292 -23.28 -13.88 -12.83
CA TYR A 292 -22.86 -14.59 -14.06
C TYR A 292 -21.48 -15.22 -13.95
N ARG A 293 -20.86 -15.13 -12.77
CA ARG A 293 -19.47 -15.56 -12.55
C ARG A 293 -19.38 -16.93 -11.91
N SER A 294 -20.09 -17.11 -10.81
CA SER A 294 -19.89 -18.18 -9.85
C SER A 294 -21.03 -19.18 -9.86
N THR A 295 -20.74 -20.40 -9.43
CA THR A 295 -21.77 -21.42 -9.16
C THR A 295 -22.72 -20.97 -8.05
N GLN A 296 -23.94 -21.58 -8.00
CA GLN A 296 -24.95 -21.23 -7.00
C GLN A 296 -24.44 -21.39 -5.56
N THR A 297 -23.77 -22.51 -5.28
CA THR A 297 -23.21 -22.81 -3.95
C THR A 297 -22.25 -21.71 -3.46
N ILE A 298 -21.40 -21.16 -4.32
CA ILE A 298 -20.47 -20.09 -3.96
C ILE A 298 -21.24 -18.81 -3.65
N VAL A 299 -22.22 -18.45 -4.47
CA VAL A 299 -23.03 -17.24 -4.29
C VAL A 299 -23.84 -17.31 -2.99
N ASP A 300 -24.49 -18.44 -2.74
CA ASP A 300 -25.30 -18.65 -1.54
C ASP A 300 -24.47 -18.67 -0.26
N ALA A 301 -23.30 -19.31 -0.29
CA ALA A 301 -22.35 -19.28 0.80
C ALA A 301 -21.86 -17.86 1.11
N ALA A 302 -21.52 -17.08 0.08
CA ALA A 302 -21.11 -15.69 0.24
C ALA A 302 -22.27 -14.82 0.79
N ASN A 303 -23.50 -15.04 0.33
CA ASN A 303 -24.68 -14.36 0.88
C ASN A 303 -24.88 -14.67 2.38
N SER A 304 -24.68 -15.93 2.79
CA SER A 304 -24.85 -16.36 4.20
C SER A 304 -23.89 -15.66 5.14
N VAL A 305 -22.69 -15.31 4.66
CA VAL A 305 -21.67 -14.55 5.41
C VAL A 305 -22.03 -13.08 5.48
N ILE A 306 -22.28 -12.44 4.31
CA ILE A 306 -22.39 -10.98 4.25
C ILE A 306 -23.67 -10.44 4.86
N VAL A 307 -24.70 -11.26 5.00
CA VAL A 307 -25.98 -10.87 5.62
C VAL A 307 -25.82 -10.41 7.06
N ARG A 308 -24.73 -10.78 7.72
CA ARG A 308 -24.43 -10.44 9.13
C ARG A 308 -23.91 -9.02 9.33
N ASN A 309 -23.55 -8.32 8.24
CA ASN A 309 -23.17 -6.92 8.31
C ASN A 309 -24.39 -6.04 8.52
N SER A 310 -24.30 -5.08 9.44
CA SER A 310 -25.36 -4.12 9.74
C SER A 310 -25.40 -2.98 8.72
N LYS A 311 -24.21 -2.48 8.31
CA LYS A 311 -24.08 -1.40 7.33
C LYS A 311 -24.06 -1.98 5.91
N ARG A 312 -25.27 -2.25 5.37
CA ARG A 312 -25.43 -2.81 4.03
C ARG A 312 -26.67 -2.30 3.32
N MET A 313 -26.64 -2.36 1.99
CA MET A 313 -27.82 -2.18 1.15
C MET A 313 -28.50 -3.52 0.94
N GLU A 314 -29.82 -3.55 1.04
CA GLU A 314 -30.58 -4.77 0.84
C GLU A 314 -30.54 -5.22 -0.62
N LYS A 315 -29.90 -6.37 -0.84
CA LYS A 315 -29.85 -7.08 -2.11
C LYS A 315 -29.73 -8.58 -1.85
N HIS A 316 -30.20 -9.39 -2.79
CA HIS A 316 -30.09 -10.84 -2.76
C HIS A 316 -29.46 -11.32 -4.06
N CYS A 317 -28.17 -11.64 -4.05
CA CYS A 317 -27.47 -12.16 -5.21
C CYS A 317 -27.87 -13.62 -5.44
N PHE A 318 -28.13 -13.98 -6.69
CA PHE A 318 -28.45 -15.37 -7.10
C PHE A 318 -27.73 -15.72 -8.39
N SER A 319 -27.48 -17.00 -8.62
CA SER A 319 -26.92 -17.52 -9.86
C SER A 319 -27.92 -18.47 -10.52
N GLU A 320 -28.09 -18.38 -11.83
CA GLU A 320 -28.85 -19.36 -12.65
C GLU A 320 -27.91 -20.40 -13.32
N GLY A 321 -26.61 -20.32 -12.99
CA GLY A 321 -25.62 -21.30 -13.45
C GLY A 321 -25.70 -22.64 -12.70
N ASP A 322 -24.67 -23.45 -12.86
CA ASP A 322 -24.56 -24.76 -12.19
C ASP A 322 -24.61 -24.63 -10.68
N VAL A 323 -25.13 -25.63 -9.99
CA VAL A 323 -25.12 -25.70 -8.52
C VAL A 323 -23.69 -25.67 -8.01
N GLY A 324 -22.78 -26.43 -8.63
CA GLY A 324 -21.37 -26.51 -8.26
C GLY A 324 -21.12 -27.30 -6.98
N ASP A 325 -19.83 -27.50 -6.69
CA ASP A 325 -19.38 -28.20 -5.51
C ASP A 325 -19.53 -27.38 -4.24
N LYS A 326 -19.61 -28.07 -3.10
CA LYS A 326 -19.56 -27.43 -1.80
C LYS A 326 -18.17 -26.83 -1.53
N ILE A 327 -18.12 -25.77 -0.71
CA ILE A 327 -16.88 -25.17 -0.28
C ILE A 327 -16.15 -26.14 0.65
N ARG A 328 -14.97 -26.57 0.26
CA ARG A 328 -14.15 -27.49 1.04
C ARG A 328 -13.35 -26.76 2.10
N ILE A 329 -13.37 -27.26 3.34
CA ILE A 329 -12.58 -26.72 4.45
C ILE A 329 -11.49 -27.72 4.85
N LEU A 330 -10.23 -27.32 4.70
CA LEU A 330 -9.05 -28.08 5.07
C LEU A 330 -8.57 -27.66 6.46
N LYS A 331 -8.54 -28.60 7.40
CA LYS A 331 -7.97 -28.40 8.73
C LYS A 331 -6.56 -28.97 8.76
N ALA A 332 -5.57 -28.14 9.06
CA ALA A 332 -4.17 -28.51 9.26
C ALA A 332 -3.76 -28.34 10.70
N TYR A 333 -2.75 -29.08 11.12
CA TYR A 333 -2.16 -28.91 12.45
C TYR A 333 -1.15 -27.77 12.47
N THR A 334 -0.35 -27.61 11.42
CA THR A 334 0.65 -26.54 11.28
C THR A 334 0.48 -25.79 9.96
N ASP A 335 1.09 -24.60 9.85
CA ASP A 335 1.17 -23.79 8.63
C ASP A 335 1.89 -24.51 7.47
N ARG A 336 2.86 -25.40 7.78
CA ARG A 336 3.54 -26.23 6.79
C ARG A 336 2.64 -27.32 6.23
N GLU A 337 1.89 -27.99 7.10
CA GLU A 337 0.90 -28.99 6.69
C GLU A 337 -0.23 -28.34 5.90
N GLU A 338 -0.70 -27.14 6.33
CA GLU A 338 -1.67 -26.36 5.57
C GLU A 338 -1.20 -26.12 4.13
N ALA A 339 0.01 -25.62 3.97
CA ALA A 339 0.59 -25.38 2.65
C ALA A 339 0.72 -26.66 1.82
N GLU A 340 1.09 -27.77 2.44
CA GLU A 340 1.19 -29.08 1.78
C GLU A 340 -0.17 -29.58 1.28
N MET A 341 -1.21 -29.52 2.14
CA MET A 341 -2.58 -29.91 1.80
C MET A 341 -3.14 -29.04 0.66
N VAL A 342 -3.00 -27.73 0.78
CA VAL A 342 -3.47 -26.74 -0.20
C VAL A 342 -2.81 -26.98 -1.56
N VAL A 343 -1.49 -27.08 -1.62
CA VAL A 343 -0.75 -27.27 -2.88
C VAL A 343 -1.04 -28.65 -3.50
N THR A 344 -1.28 -29.69 -2.69
CA THR A 344 -1.66 -31.03 -3.16
C THR A 344 -3.05 -30.99 -3.79
N ASP A 345 -4.04 -30.47 -3.08
CA ASP A 345 -5.42 -30.34 -3.56
C ASP A 345 -5.49 -29.51 -4.85
N LEU A 346 -4.79 -28.36 -4.88
CA LEU A 346 -4.70 -27.51 -6.06
C LEU A 346 -4.14 -28.28 -7.27
N ARG A 347 -3.00 -28.96 -7.08
CA ARG A 347 -2.37 -29.77 -8.15
C ARG A 347 -3.32 -30.79 -8.70
N ASP A 348 -3.97 -31.54 -7.81
CA ASP A 348 -4.81 -32.66 -8.20
C ASP A 348 -6.08 -32.17 -8.91
N LYS A 349 -6.70 -31.07 -8.46
CA LYS A 349 -7.85 -30.44 -9.13
C LYS A 349 -7.51 -29.89 -10.52
N VAL A 350 -6.45 -29.09 -10.64
CA VAL A 350 -6.06 -28.51 -11.93
C VAL A 350 -5.70 -29.60 -12.94
N ARG A 351 -4.95 -30.66 -12.51
CA ARG A 351 -4.58 -31.75 -13.38
C ARG A 351 -5.78 -32.62 -13.78
N ALA A 352 -6.67 -32.89 -12.84
CA ALA A 352 -7.87 -33.70 -13.13
C ALA A 352 -8.80 -33.01 -14.13
N ALA A 353 -8.88 -31.68 -14.08
CA ALA A 353 -9.66 -30.89 -15.02
C ALA A 353 -8.95 -30.65 -16.37
N GLY A 354 -7.63 -30.87 -16.45
CA GLY A 354 -6.82 -30.51 -17.63
C GLY A 354 -6.69 -29.00 -17.85
N ASP A 355 -6.86 -28.22 -16.80
CA ASP A 355 -6.82 -26.76 -16.84
C ASP A 355 -5.38 -26.23 -16.72
N GLU A 356 -5.21 -24.94 -17.03
CA GLU A 356 -3.94 -24.25 -16.84
C GLU A 356 -3.74 -23.83 -15.39
N TRP A 357 -2.47 -23.70 -14.95
CA TRP A 357 -2.11 -23.21 -13.61
C TRP A 357 -2.59 -21.78 -13.36
N SER A 358 -2.72 -20.99 -14.41
CA SER A 358 -3.21 -19.59 -14.37
C SER A 358 -4.66 -19.47 -13.89
N GLU A 359 -5.45 -20.56 -13.97
CA GLU A 359 -6.84 -20.62 -13.48
C GLU A 359 -6.95 -20.79 -11.96
N ALA A 360 -5.81 -20.98 -11.27
CA ALA A 360 -5.74 -21.16 -9.83
C ALA A 360 -5.08 -19.98 -9.11
N VAL A 361 -5.64 -19.62 -7.95
CA VAL A 361 -5.10 -18.58 -7.08
C VAL A 361 -5.07 -19.02 -5.62
N ILE A 362 -4.01 -18.65 -4.90
CA ILE A 362 -3.93 -18.80 -3.45
C ILE A 362 -3.99 -17.41 -2.82
N LEU A 363 -5.03 -17.17 -2.03
CA LEU A 363 -5.33 -15.90 -1.38
C LEU A 363 -4.97 -15.96 0.10
N TYR A 364 -4.17 -15.00 0.55
CA TYR A 364 -3.79 -14.87 1.95
C TYR A 364 -4.07 -13.47 2.49
N ARG A 365 -4.19 -13.35 3.82
CA ARG A 365 -4.45 -12.05 4.47
C ARG A 365 -3.21 -11.17 4.54
N THR A 366 -2.03 -11.75 4.78
CA THR A 366 -0.76 -11.05 4.90
C THR A 366 0.32 -11.70 4.05
N SER A 367 1.22 -10.90 3.48
CA SER A 367 2.28 -11.39 2.57
C SER A 367 3.25 -12.39 3.23
N ASN A 368 3.41 -12.36 4.56
CA ASN A 368 4.29 -13.31 5.25
C ASN A 368 3.84 -14.78 5.11
N GLN A 369 2.57 -15.01 4.78
CA GLN A 369 2.04 -16.38 4.56
C GLN A 369 2.54 -16.99 3.26
N SER A 370 3.05 -16.21 2.30
CA SER A 370 3.48 -16.73 0.99
C SER A 370 4.67 -17.66 1.08
N ALA A 371 5.63 -17.41 1.99
CA ALA A 371 6.91 -18.12 2.01
C ALA A 371 6.79 -19.64 2.13
N VAL A 372 5.87 -20.12 2.99
CA VAL A 372 5.64 -21.57 3.18
C VAL A 372 4.95 -22.19 1.96
N LEU A 373 4.05 -21.45 1.32
CA LEU A 373 3.36 -21.85 0.09
C LEU A 373 4.33 -21.93 -1.09
N GLU A 374 5.20 -20.93 -1.23
CA GLU A 374 6.23 -20.89 -2.27
C GLU A 374 7.19 -22.07 -2.17
N ASP A 375 7.66 -22.40 -0.96
CA ASP A 375 8.53 -23.56 -0.75
C ASP A 375 7.85 -24.87 -1.18
N ASN A 376 6.56 -25.04 -0.87
CA ASN A 376 5.79 -26.23 -1.28
C ASN A 376 5.55 -26.28 -2.81
N LEU A 377 5.20 -25.17 -3.45
CA LEU A 377 5.02 -25.10 -4.90
C LEU A 377 6.33 -25.43 -5.63
N ARG A 378 7.45 -24.84 -5.17
CA ARG A 378 8.79 -25.09 -5.72
C ARG A 378 9.21 -26.56 -5.61
N ARG A 379 9.03 -27.17 -4.43
CA ARG A 379 9.35 -28.59 -4.19
C ARG A 379 8.56 -29.52 -5.09
N ARG A 380 7.35 -29.13 -5.50
CA ARG A 380 6.49 -29.95 -6.37
C ARG A 380 6.59 -29.59 -7.85
N GLY A 381 7.48 -28.65 -8.20
CA GLY A 381 7.70 -28.22 -9.58
C GLY A 381 6.48 -27.53 -10.22
N ILE A 382 5.62 -26.88 -9.40
CA ILE A 382 4.46 -26.13 -9.87
C ILE A 382 4.90 -24.68 -10.12
N PRO A 383 4.75 -24.16 -11.35
CA PRO A 383 5.10 -22.78 -11.65
C PRO A 383 4.15 -21.83 -10.92
N TYR A 384 4.70 -20.79 -10.29
CA TYR A 384 3.91 -19.79 -9.57
C TYR A 384 4.45 -18.39 -9.78
N ARG A 385 3.60 -17.40 -9.54
CA ARG A 385 3.98 -16.00 -9.42
C ARG A 385 3.41 -15.41 -8.13
N ILE A 386 4.14 -14.47 -7.54
CA ILE A 386 3.63 -13.66 -6.44
C ILE A 386 3.12 -12.36 -7.05
N TYR A 387 1.85 -12.09 -6.82
CA TYR A 387 1.26 -10.82 -7.21
C TYR A 387 1.64 -9.76 -6.17
N LYS A 388 2.41 -8.77 -6.56
CA LYS A 388 3.20 -7.83 -5.73
C LYS A 388 4.52 -8.43 -5.19
N GLY A 389 5.39 -8.82 -6.09
CA GLY A 389 6.83 -8.76 -5.89
C GLY A 389 7.31 -7.29 -5.87
N SER A 390 8.61 -7.04 -5.77
CA SER A 390 9.17 -5.71 -6.04
C SER A 390 8.78 -5.29 -7.45
N SER A 391 8.10 -4.13 -7.58
CA SER A 391 7.74 -3.58 -8.89
C SER A 391 9.02 -3.36 -9.72
N PHE A 392 8.93 -3.49 -11.05
CA PHE A 392 10.01 -3.09 -11.97
C PHE A 392 10.55 -1.69 -11.62
N TYR A 393 9.66 -0.77 -11.25
CA TYR A 393 10.01 0.59 -10.84
C TYR A 393 10.65 0.69 -9.46
N ASP A 394 10.67 -0.37 -8.66
CA ASP A 394 11.38 -0.43 -7.38
C ASP A 394 12.87 -0.74 -7.53
N HIS A 395 13.29 -1.23 -8.69
CA HIS A 395 14.69 -1.49 -8.97
C HIS A 395 15.52 -0.22 -8.86
N LYS A 396 16.74 -0.36 -8.30
CA LYS A 396 17.61 0.78 -8.00
C LYS A 396 17.93 1.59 -9.24
N GLU A 397 18.33 0.92 -10.32
CA GLU A 397 18.71 1.50 -11.62
C GLU A 397 17.56 2.27 -12.25
N ILE A 398 16.33 1.74 -12.16
CA ILE A 398 15.14 2.40 -12.69
C ILE A 398 14.84 3.66 -11.89
N ARG A 399 14.87 3.57 -10.54
CA ARG A 399 14.69 4.75 -9.68
C ARG A 399 15.76 5.82 -9.89
N ASP A 400 17.00 5.40 -10.18
CA ASP A 400 18.08 6.34 -10.47
C ASP A 400 17.83 7.03 -11.82
N MET A 401 17.43 6.29 -12.87
CA MET A 401 17.03 6.85 -14.16
C MET A 401 15.83 7.80 -14.03
N MET A 402 14.80 7.39 -13.33
CA MET A 402 13.61 8.22 -13.07
C MET A 402 13.97 9.52 -12.35
N ALA A 403 14.92 9.47 -11.40
CA ALA A 403 15.37 10.67 -10.68
C ALA A 403 16.13 11.64 -11.61
N TYR A 404 16.90 11.16 -12.58
CA TYR A 404 17.50 12.01 -13.63
C TYR A 404 16.43 12.67 -14.48
N ILE A 405 15.45 11.91 -14.96
CA ILE A 405 14.34 12.43 -15.77
C ILE A 405 13.56 13.49 -14.99
N ARG A 406 13.21 13.19 -13.72
CA ARG A 406 12.50 14.11 -12.83
C ARG A 406 13.26 15.42 -12.64
N LEU A 407 14.57 15.37 -12.38
CA LEU A 407 15.38 16.58 -12.17
C LEU A 407 15.51 17.42 -13.43
N VAL A 408 15.56 16.79 -14.60
CA VAL A 408 15.60 17.50 -15.91
C VAL A 408 14.27 18.21 -16.17
N ILE A 409 13.14 17.60 -15.83
CA ILE A 409 11.79 18.16 -16.01
C ILE A 409 11.50 19.22 -14.92
N ASN A 410 11.76 18.88 -13.68
CA ASN A 410 11.54 19.75 -12.52
C ASN A 410 12.85 19.97 -11.75
N PRO A 411 13.59 21.04 -12.04
CA PRO A 411 14.84 21.34 -11.33
C PRO A 411 14.67 21.66 -9.84
N ARG A 412 13.43 21.83 -9.35
CA ARG A 412 13.14 22.07 -7.93
C ARG A 412 12.98 20.78 -7.13
N ASP A 413 13.06 19.62 -7.77
CA ASP A 413 12.93 18.32 -7.09
C ASP A 413 14.18 17.97 -6.27
N ASP A 414 14.19 18.39 -5.00
CA ASP A 414 15.30 18.16 -4.07
C ASP A 414 15.51 16.67 -3.78
N GLU A 415 14.48 15.83 -3.83
CA GLU A 415 14.64 14.38 -3.57
C GLU A 415 15.31 13.68 -4.75
N ALA A 416 14.95 14.04 -5.98
CA ALA A 416 15.63 13.58 -7.18
C ALA A 416 17.10 14.08 -7.18
N PHE A 417 17.34 15.36 -6.85
CA PHE A 417 18.69 15.91 -6.75
C PHE A 417 19.55 15.13 -5.76
N LYS A 418 19.10 14.90 -4.53
CA LYS A 418 19.83 14.15 -3.49
C LYS A 418 20.18 12.75 -3.94
N ARG A 419 19.28 12.11 -4.68
CA ARG A 419 19.48 10.74 -5.15
C ARG A 419 20.60 10.63 -6.17
N ILE A 420 20.70 11.56 -7.13
CA ILE A 420 21.57 11.42 -8.30
C ILE A 420 22.81 12.31 -8.30
N VAL A 421 22.90 13.32 -7.42
CA VAL A 421 24.04 14.25 -7.44
C VAL A 421 25.40 13.54 -7.31
N ASN A 422 25.46 12.43 -6.57
CA ASN A 422 26.65 11.60 -6.42
C ASN A 422 26.50 10.18 -7.00
N TYR A 423 25.55 9.95 -7.87
CA TYR A 423 25.40 8.65 -8.53
C TYR A 423 25.27 8.82 -10.06
N PRO A 424 26.15 8.18 -10.86
CA PRO A 424 27.38 7.48 -10.47
C PRO A 424 28.36 8.36 -9.67
N ALA A 425 29.30 7.74 -8.97
CA ALA A 425 30.18 8.42 -8.00
C ALA A 425 30.94 9.63 -8.62
N ARG A 426 30.69 10.85 -8.06
CA ARG A 426 31.29 12.13 -8.49
C ARG A 426 32.11 12.80 -7.38
N GLY A 427 32.39 12.08 -6.28
CA GLY A 427 33.12 12.65 -5.13
C GLY A 427 32.32 13.68 -4.33
N ILE A 428 30.99 13.67 -4.44
CA ILE A 428 30.04 14.53 -3.72
C ILE A 428 29.45 13.73 -2.56
N GLY A 429 30.16 13.67 -1.43
CA GLY A 429 29.72 12.90 -0.26
C GLY A 429 28.60 13.60 0.52
N ASP A 430 27.98 12.84 1.46
CA ASP A 430 26.82 13.27 2.26
C ASP A 430 27.02 14.62 2.97
N THR A 431 28.22 14.89 3.49
CA THR A 431 28.54 16.19 4.11
C THR A 431 28.46 17.35 3.12
N THR A 432 28.78 17.14 1.84
CA THR A 432 28.62 18.15 0.79
C THR A 432 27.14 18.35 0.48
N VAL A 433 26.39 17.28 0.37
CA VAL A 433 24.92 17.31 0.14
C VAL A 433 24.21 18.05 1.28
N GLN A 434 24.58 17.77 2.54
CA GLN A 434 24.04 18.47 3.71
C GLN A 434 24.34 19.97 3.69
N ARG A 435 25.56 20.36 3.27
CA ARG A 435 25.93 21.78 3.12
C ARG A 435 25.14 22.47 2.01
N ILE A 436 24.90 21.77 0.89
CA ILE A 436 24.06 22.29 -0.20
C ILE A 436 22.61 22.47 0.31
N ALA A 437 22.08 21.49 1.05
CA ALA A 437 20.75 21.59 1.62
C ALA A 437 20.60 22.75 2.62
N ALA A 438 21.63 22.97 3.47
CA ALA A 438 21.67 24.09 4.39
C ALA A 438 21.69 25.45 3.65
N LEU A 439 22.52 25.55 2.61
CA LEU A 439 22.61 26.76 1.77
C LEU A 439 21.28 27.03 1.04
N ALA A 440 20.65 25.99 0.50
CA ALA A 440 19.34 26.08 -0.15
C ALA A 440 18.26 26.56 0.83
N ALA A 441 18.27 26.03 2.04
CA ALA A 441 17.35 26.43 3.11
C ALA A 441 17.57 27.90 3.55
N GLU A 442 18.83 28.32 3.71
CA GLU A 442 19.18 29.70 4.06
C GLU A 442 18.71 30.69 2.99
N ARG A 443 18.84 30.34 1.72
CA ARG A 443 18.43 31.19 0.59
C ARG A 443 16.94 31.08 0.24
N GLY A 444 16.22 30.12 0.80
CA GLY A 444 14.81 29.85 0.51
C GLY A 444 14.55 29.31 -0.92
N VAL A 445 15.58 28.66 -1.53
CA VAL A 445 15.55 28.12 -2.90
C VAL A 445 15.71 26.59 -2.89
N SER A 446 15.56 25.92 -4.05
CA SER A 446 15.86 24.50 -4.19
C SER A 446 17.37 24.24 -4.13
N MET A 447 17.76 22.98 -3.88
CA MET A 447 19.16 22.57 -3.89
C MET A 447 19.81 22.79 -5.27
N TRP A 448 19.06 22.54 -6.34
CA TRP A 448 19.50 22.82 -7.71
C TRP A 448 19.74 24.31 -7.94
N GLU A 449 18.79 25.17 -7.58
CA GLU A 449 18.95 26.61 -7.73
C GLU A 449 20.15 27.14 -6.95
N ALA A 450 20.37 26.61 -5.72
CA ALA A 450 21.53 26.97 -4.91
C ALA A 450 22.87 26.61 -5.58
N VAL A 451 23.02 25.36 -6.11
CA VAL A 451 24.27 24.96 -6.77
C VAL A 451 24.44 25.60 -8.15
N ALA A 452 23.36 25.83 -8.87
CA ALA A 452 23.38 26.52 -10.17
C ALA A 452 23.86 27.96 -10.03
N ALA A 453 23.43 28.67 -8.98
CA ALA A 453 23.93 30.00 -8.63
C ALA A 453 25.41 29.99 -8.21
N LEU A 454 25.83 29.02 -7.38
CA LEU A 454 27.24 28.87 -7.00
C LEU A 454 28.19 28.62 -8.18
N VAL A 455 27.71 27.94 -9.23
CA VAL A 455 28.52 27.69 -10.44
C VAL A 455 28.52 28.89 -11.38
N ALA A 456 27.44 29.67 -11.40
CA ALA A 456 27.29 30.82 -12.30
C ALA A 456 28.00 32.09 -11.80
N GLU A 457 28.13 32.28 -10.49
CA GLU A 457 28.63 33.49 -9.89
C GLU A 457 30.02 33.33 -9.22
N PRO A 458 30.86 34.36 -9.19
CA PRO A 458 32.11 34.33 -8.44
C PRO A 458 31.85 34.16 -6.95
N VAL A 459 32.36 33.07 -6.37
CA VAL A 459 32.17 32.75 -4.95
C VAL A 459 33.41 33.13 -4.15
N THR A 460 33.23 33.95 -3.12
CA THR A 460 34.32 34.38 -2.23
C THR A 460 34.60 33.37 -1.12
N ASP A 461 33.57 32.77 -0.56
CA ASP A 461 33.70 31.75 0.50
C ASP A 461 34.44 30.48 0.02
N PRO A 462 35.51 30.05 0.69
CA PRO A 462 36.30 28.87 0.31
C PRO A 462 35.50 27.56 0.31
N VAL A 463 34.52 27.43 1.25
CA VAL A 463 33.69 26.22 1.34
C VAL A 463 32.74 26.14 0.16
N GLN A 464 32.03 27.25 -0.12
CA GLN A 464 31.13 27.33 -1.27
C GLN A 464 31.86 27.18 -2.59
N ARG A 465 33.09 27.73 -2.73
CA ARG A 465 33.96 27.53 -3.91
C ARG A 465 34.32 26.06 -4.11
N THR A 466 34.56 25.34 -3.03
CA THR A 466 34.84 23.88 -3.09
C THR A 466 33.62 23.11 -3.53
N ILE A 467 32.44 23.48 -3.05
CA ILE A 467 31.16 22.88 -3.49
C ILE A 467 30.95 23.18 -4.97
N ALA A 468 31.05 24.44 -5.39
CA ALA A 468 30.86 24.86 -6.80
C ALA A 468 31.71 24.02 -7.77
N ARG A 469 33.01 23.83 -7.43
CA ARG A 469 33.92 23.02 -8.24
C ARG A 469 33.50 21.56 -8.34
N LYS A 470 33.02 20.96 -7.25
CA LYS A 470 32.59 19.56 -7.23
C LYS A 470 31.30 19.30 -8.02
N VAL A 471 30.41 20.28 -8.06
CA VAL A 471 29.11 20.13 -8.72
C VAL A 471 29.07 20.70 -10.14
N ALA A 472 30.14 21.38 -10.60
CA ALA A 472 30.18 22.06 -11.89
C ALA A 472 29.82 21.16 -13.06
N ASP A 473 30.45 19.99 -13.17
CA ASP A 473 30.21 19.03 -14.23
C ASP A 473 28.78 18.47 -14.19
N PHE A 474 28.27 18.21 -12.99
CA PHE A 474 26.88 17.77 -12.80
C PHE A 474 25.89 18.85 -13.24
N VAL A 475 26.12 20.11 -12.85
CA VAL A 475 25.28 21.24 -13.27
C VAL A 475 25.31 21.44 -14.78
N ALA A 476 26.50 21.36 -15.39
CA ALA A 476 26.64 21.48 -16.85
C ALA A 476 25.90 20.36 -17.59
N MET A 477 26.01 19.12 -17.09
CA MET A 477 25.32 17.96 -17.65
C MET A 477 23.79 18.11 -17.60
N ILE A 478 23.21 18.43 -16.44
CA ILE A 478 21.75 18.58 -16.30
C ILE A 478 21.24 19.73 -17.15
N ARG A 479 21.96 20.87 -17.22
CA ARG A 479 21.61 21.98 -18.12
C ARG A 479 21.59 21.55 -19.59
N ALA A 480 22.61 20.79 -20.02
CA ALA A 480 22.67 20.31 -21.38
C ALA A 480 21.52 19.33 -21.71
N LEU A 481 21.17 18.45 -20.78
CA LEU A 481 20.02 17.56 -20.92
C LEU A 481 18.68 18.34 -20.97
N SER A 482 18.52 19.36 -20.13
CA SER A 482 17.32 20.20 -20.14
C SER A 482 17.14 20.96 -21.47
N LEU A 483 18.23 21.39 -22.10
CA LEU A 483 18.19 22.01 -23.43
C LEU A 483 17.86 21.03 -24.55
N ALA A 484 18.36 19.78 -24.45
CA ALA A 484 18.13 18.74 -25.46
C ALA A 484 16.72 18.10 -25.38
N ARG A 485 15.95 18.40 -24.34
CA ARG A 485 14.67 17.77 -24.04
C ARG A 485 13.65 17.83 -25.17
N ASN A 486 13.55 18.97 -25.84
CA ASN A 486 12.55 19.22 -26.89
C ASN A 486 13.05 18.91 -28.31
N ASP A 487 14.36 18.57 -28.44
CA ASP A 487 14.98 18.39 -29.76
C ASP A 487 14.99 16.92 -30.21
N LYS A 488 14.64 15.99 -29.32
CA LYS A 488 14.78 14.54 -29.53
C LYS A 488 13.52 13.77 -29.24
N GLY A 489 13.37 12.64 -29.92
CA GLY A 489 12.31 11.67 -29.58
C GLY A 489 12.52 11.07 -28.18
N LEU A 490 11.44 10.56 -27.56
CA LEU A 490 11.43 10.05 -26.19
C LEU A 490 12.52 9.01 -25.91
N TYR A 491 12.63 7.99 -26.75
CA TYR A 491 13.65 6.94 -26.64
C TYR A 491 15.09 7.51 -26.70
N ASP A 492 15.36 8.33 -27.72
CA ASP A 492 16.69 8.93 -27.93
C ASP A 492 17.08 9.84 -26.76
N PHE A 493 16.11 10.57 -26.22
CA PHE A 493 16.33 11.43 -25.05
C PHE A 493 16.60 10.61 -23.79
N GLY A 494 15.85 9.54 -23.55
CA GLY A 494 16.10 8.60 -22.45
C GLY A 494 17.49 7.96 -22.55
N LEU A 495 17.88 7.54 -23.75
CA LEU A 495 19.21 6.98 -24.01
C LEU A 495 20.33 8.01 -23.78
N GLU A 496 20.10 9.27 -24.14
CA GLU A 496 21.05 10.35 -23.88
C GLU A 496 21.22 10.59 -22.37
N ILE A 497 20.11 10.59 -21.60
CA ILE A 497 20.18 10.68 -20.14
C ILE A 497 21.01 9.52 -19.58
N ALA A 498 20.72 8.28 -19.95
CA ALA A 498 21.43 7.10 -19.48
C ALA A 498 22.93 7.12 -19.82
N SER A 499 23.26 7.63 -21.00
CA SER A 499 24.64 7.73 -21.48
C SER A 499 25.42 8.88 -20.83
N ARG A 500 24.86 10.10 -20.84
CA ARG A 500 25.54 11.29 -20.28
C ARG A 500 25.64 11.27 -18.76
N SER A 501 24.65 10.68 -18.08
CA SER A 501 24.72 10.51 -16.62
C SER A 501 25.88 9.60 -16.19
N GLY A 502 26.34 8.72 -17.09
CA GLY A 502 27.37 7.71 -16.82
C GLY A 502 26.82 6.42 -16.20
N ILE A 503 25.49 6.26 -16.06
CA ILE A 503 24.86 5.06 -15.46
C ILE A 503 25.21 3.81 -16.26
N ILE A 504 25.06 3.85 -17.60
CA ILE A 504 25.42 2.72 -18.47
C ILE A 504 26.91 2.36 -18.33
N ALA A 505 27.77 3.37 -18.27
CA ALA A 505 29.21 3.14 -18.11
C ALA A 505 29.56 2.53 -16.77
N ALA A 506 28.88 2.95 -15.69
CA ALA A 506 29.06 2.41 -14.36
C ALA A 506 28.72 0.91 -14.31
N TYR A 507 27.55 0.50 -14.79
CA TYR A 507 27.14 -0.91 -14.82
C TYR A 507 27.99 -1.76 -15.76
N ARG A 508 28.40 -1.24 -16.92
CA ARG A 508 29.32 -1.97 -17.81
C ARG A 508 30.70 -2.23 -17.19
N THR A 509 31.14 -1.36 -16.29
CA THR A 509 32.41 -1.51 -15.60
C THR A 509 32.37 -2.53 -14.47
N GLU A 510 31.22 -2.73 -13.83
CA GLU A 510 31.03 -3.68 -12.71
C GLU A 510 31.17 -5.14 -13.15
N ASN A 511 30.81 -5.49 -14.39
CA ASN A 511 30.92 -6.82 -15.01
C ASN A 511 30.42 -7.97 -14.13
N THR A 512 29.28 -7.77 -13.46
CA THR A 512 28.56 -8.76 -12.63
C THR A 512 27.24 -9.16 -13.28
N PRO A 513 26.66 -10.33 -12.95
CA PRO A 513 25.33 -10.71 -13.44
C PRO A 513 24.24 -9.68 -13.05
N GLU A 514 24.36 -9.10 -11.86
CA GLU A 514 23.45 -8.08 -11.36
C GLU A 514 23.54 -6.79 -12.20
N ALA A 515 24.75 -6.40 -12.58
CA ALA A 515 24.98 -5.25 -13.45
C ALA A 515 24.45 -5.48 -14.88
N ALA A 516 24.55 -6.72 -15.40
CA ALA A 516 23.94 -7.08 -16.68
C ALA A 516 22.41 -6.96 -16.61
N SER A 517 21.79 -7.52 -15.56
CA SER A 517 20.35 -7.39 -15.32
C SER A 517 19.91 -5.92 -15.16
N ALA A 518 20.73 -5.07 -14.52
CA ALA A 518 20.44 -3.65 -14.41
C ALA A 518 20.47 -2.93 -15.78
N LEU A 519 21.36 -3.34 -16.69
CA LEU A 519 21.37 -2.82 -18.06
C LEU A 519 20.15 -3.27 -18.84
N ASP A 520 19.73 -4.53 -18.71
CA ASP A 520 18.50 -5.06 -19.32
C ASP A 520 17.26 -4.28 -18.81
N ASN A 521 17.19 -4.00 -17.51
CA ASN A 521 16.12 -3.18 -16.94
C ASN A 521 16.13 -1.73 -17.47
N ILE A 522 17.31 -1.13 -17.67
CA ILE A 522 17.40 0.22 -18.29
C ILE A 522 16.91 0.18 -19.73
N GLU A 523 17.27 -0.85 -20.50
CA GLU A 523 16.81 -1.04 -21.87
C GLU A 523 15.28 -1.19 -21.92
N GLU A 524 14.71 -1.95 -21.02
CA GLU A 524 13.25 -2.12 -20.89
C GLU A 524 12.54 -0.79 -20.54
N LEU A 525 13.15 0.03 -19.68
CA LEU A 525 12.63 1.38 -19.41
C LEU A 525 12.63 2.24 -20.68
N LEU A 526 13.69 2.17 -21.48
CA LEU A 526 13.78 2.92 -22.77
C LEU A 526 12.76 2.39 -23.79
N ASN A 527 12.54 1.08 -23.84
CA ASN A 527 11.52 0.46 -24.68
C ASN A 527 10.12 0.96 -24.30
N SER A 528 9.82 1.10 -23.01
CA SER A 528 8.54 1.66 -22.57
C SER A 528 8.30 3.10 -23.03
N MET A 529 9.38 3.89 -23.23
CA MET A 529 9.29 5.23 -23.81
C MET A 529 8.94 5.16 -25.29
N GLN A 530 9.52 4.21 -26.03
CA GLN A 530 9.21 3.98 -27.43
C GLN A 530 7.77 3.51 -27.63
N GLU A 531 7.32 2.55 -26.83
CA GLU A 531 5.94 2.06 -26.85
C GLU A 531 4.92 3.18 -26.57
N PHE A 532 5.26 4.03 -25.57
CA PHE A 532 4.42 5.20 -25.28
C PHE A 532 4.31 6.13 -26.46
N LYS A 533 5.45 6.43 -27.14
CA LYS A 533 5.47 7.25 -28.35
C LYS A 533 4.62 6.63 -29.46
N GLU A 534 4.80 5.34 -29.73
CA GLU A 534 4.05 4.62 -30.76
C GLU A 534 2.54 4.63 -30.50
N ARG A 535 2.14 4.53 -29.24
CA ARG A 535 0.74 4.66 -28.81
C ARG A 535 0.21 6.06 -29.07
N VAL A 536 0.94 7.10 -28.68
CA VAL A 536 0.55 8.50 -28.95
C VAL A 536 0.49 8.77 -30.46
N ASP A 537 1.46 8.30 -31.23
CA ASP A 537 1.48 8.41 -32.68
C ASP A 537 0.28 7.64 -33.33
N ALA A 538 -0.13 6.53 -32.73
CA ALA A 538 -1.32 5.81 -33.17
C ALA A 538 -2.61 6.57 -32.81
N GLU A 539 -2.68 7.19 -31.64
CA GLU A 539 -3.78 8.06 -31.22
C GLU A 539 -3.90 9.27 -32.14
N ILE A 540 -2.78 9.89 -32.58
CA ILE A 540 -2.76 10.99 -33.55
C ILE A 540 -3.24 10.52 -34.93
N ARG A 541 -2.66 9.44 -35.44
CA ARG A 541 -3.07 8.86 -36.74
C ARG A 541 -4.54 8.43 -36.75
N GLY A 542 -5.03 7.94 -35.63
CA GLY A 542 -6.43 7.64 -35.41
C GLY A 542 -7.30 8.89 -35.28
N GLY A 543 -6.72 10.10 -35.18
CA GLY A 543 -7.39 11.39 -34.93
C GLY A 543 -7.89 11.48 -33.47
N GLU A 544 -7.30 10.73 -32.54
CA GLU A 544 -7.61 10.71 -31.09
C GLU A 544 -6.96 11.88 -30.39
N ARG A 545 -5.89 12.39 -31.00
CA ARG A 545 -5.20 13.59 -30.58
C ARG A 545 -5.10 14.54 -31.78
N PRO A 546 -4.97 15.85 -31.53
CA PRO A 546 -4.60 16.80 -32.56
C PRO A 546 -3.29 16.38 -33.24
N GLU A 547 -3.17 16.62 -34.57
CA GLU A 547 -1.95 16.31 -35.32
C GLU A 547 -0.71 17.07 -34.84
N GLU A 548 -0.92 18.15 -34.09
CA GLU A 548 0.12 19.03 -33.53
C GLU A 548 0.62 18.58 -32.15
N GLU A 549 -0.03 17.60 -31.53
CA GLU A 549 0.41 17.07 -30.23
C GLU A 549 1.43 15.95 -30.42
N GLU A 550 2.59 16.08 -29.78
CA GLU A 550 3.63 15.05 -29.73
C GLU A 550 3.68 14.36 -28.35
N ALA A 551 4.18 13.12 -28.32
CA ALA A 551 4.46 12.43 -27.07
C ALA A 551 5.60 13.13 -26.30
N THR A 552 5.32 13.64 -25.12
CA THR A 552 6.31 14.34 -24.28
C THR A 552 6.85 13.47 -23.17
N ILE A 553 8.08 13.77 -22.70
CA ILE A 553 8.71 13.05 -21.57
C ILE A 553 7.93 13.30 -20.26
N GLU A 554 7.32 14.46 -20.12
CA GLU A 554 6.47 14.81 -18.99
C GLU A 554 5.23 13.94 -18.93
N GLU A 555 4.59 13.72 -20.07
CA GLU A 555 3.40 12.89 -20.16
C GLU A 555 3.74 11.41 -19.93
N TRP A 556 4.85 10.94 -20.52
CA TRP A 556 5.35 9.59 -20.25
C TRP A 556 5.65 9.41 -18.75
N LEU A 557 6.40 10.33 -18.13
CA LEU A 557 6.71 10.28 -16.71
C LEU A 557 5.44 10.27 -15.85
N GLN A 558 4.44 11.08 -16.17
CA GLN A 558 3.17 11.10 -15.47
C GLN A 558 2.45 9.75 -15.55
N ASN A 559 2.40 9.15 -16.73
CA ASN A 559 1.79 7.83 -16.88
C ASN A 559 2.52 6.79 -16.04
N MET A 560 3.87 6.78 -16.08
CA MET A 560 4.68 5.86 -15.28
C MET A 560 4.44 6.03 -13.76
N MET A 561 4.37 7.26 -13.27
CA MET A 561 4.16 7.54 -11.85
C MET A 561 2.74 7.23 -11.36
N LEU A 562 1.78 7.16 -12.25
CA LEU A 562 0.39 6.80 -11.97
C LEU A 562 0.07 5.32 -12.24
N MET A 563 1.01 4.57 -12.82
CA MET A 563 0.87 3.12 -12.95
C MET A 563 0.92 2.44 -11.57
N THR A 564 0.10 1.43 -11.41
CA THR A 564 0.10 0.59 -10.21
C THR A 564 0.64 -0.79 -10.57
N ASP A 565 1.11 -1.54 -9.55
CA ASP A 565 1.57 -2.94 -9.74
C ASP A 565 0.49 -3.85 -10.37
N MET A 566 -0.77 -3.40 -10.40
CA MET A 566 -1.88 -4.11 -11.04
C MET A 566 -1.89 -3.95 -12.57
N ASP A 567 -1.18 -2.97 -13.07
CA ASP A 567 -1.19 -2.60 -14.49
C ASP A 567 -0.05 -3.30 -15.28
N GLN A 568 0.83 -4.06 -14.59
CA GLN A 568 1.94 -4.80 -15.19
C GLN A 568 1.56 -6.26 -15.44
N ASP A 569 1.29 -6.62 -16.68
CA ASP A 569 1.19 -8.02 -17.12
C ASP A 569 2.54 -8.45 -17.73
N ASP A 570 3.24 -9.36 -17.07
CA ASP A 570 4.43 -10.03 -17.63
C ASP A 570 3.97 -11.08 -18.66
N PRO A 571 4.32 -10.92 -19.96
CA PRO A 571 3.92 -11.85 -21.02
C PRO A 571 4.41 -13.29 -20.80
N ASP A 572 5.55 -13.48 -20.10
CA ASP A 572 6.13 -14.80 -19.82
C ASP A 572 5.48 -15.52 -18.63
N SER A 573 4.51 -14.89 -17.96
CA SER A 573 3.85 -15.43 -16.77
C SER A 573 2.52 -16.17 -17.07
N LYS A 574 2.22 -16.51 -18.32
CA LYS A 574 0.87 -16.92 -18.77
C LYS A 574 0.31 -18.16 -18.10
N ASN A 575 1.12 -19.15 -17.70
CA ASN A 575 0.61 -20.37 -17.08
C ASN A 575 1.27 -20.64 -15.72
N LYS A 576 0.95 -19.83 -14.71
CA LYS A 576 1.49 -19.92 -13.35
C LYS A 576 0.38 -19.75 -12.32
N VAL A 577 0.43 -20.51 -11.22
CA VAL A 577 -0.44 -20.29 -10.05
C VAL A 577 -0.15 -18.90 -9.48
N THR A 578 -1.19 -18.13 -9.24
CA THR A 578 -1.03 -16.78 -8.66
C THR A 578 -1.16 -16.82 -7.14
N LEU A 579 -0.19 -16.22 -6.43
CA LEU A 579 -0.21 -16.00 -4.99
C LEU A 579 -0.40 -14.52 -4.73
N MET A 580 -1.44 -14.14 -3.94
CA MET A 580 -1.69 -12.73 -3.65
C MET A 580 -2.45 -12.52 -2.35
N THR A 581 -2.44 -11.27 -1.86
CA THR A 581 -3.33 -10.90 -0.75
C THR A 581 -4.79 -10.84 -1.23
N VAL A 582 -5.74 -11.07 -0.32
CA VAL A 582 -7.17 -10.94 -0.64
C VAL A 582 -7.52 -9.55 -1.17
N HIS A 583 -6.88 -8.48 -0.65
CA HIS A 583 -7.10 -7.12 -1.14
C HIS A 583 -6.70 -6.95 -2.61
N SER A 584 -5.62 -7.59 -3.02
CA SER A 584 -5.12 -7.55 -4.41
C SER A 584 -6.01 -8.34 -5.38
N ALA A 585 -6.80 -9.29 -4.86
CA ALA A 585 -7.70 -10.10 -5.68
C ALA A 585 -9.00 -9.39 -6.08
N LYS A 586 -9.27 -8.20 -5.52
CA LYS A 586 -10.47 -7.43 -5.89
C LYS A 586 -10.42 -7.06 -7.38
N GLY A 587 -11.53 -7.29 -8.08
CA GLY A 587 -11.64 -7.09 -9.54
C GLY A 587 -11.21 -8.30 -10.39
N LEU A 588 -10.43 -9.23 -9.82
CA LEU A 588 -9.98 -10.45 -10.51
C LEU A 588 -10.96 -11.63 -10.29
N GLU A 589 -10.78 -12.71 -11.08
CA GLU A 589 -11.60 -13.91 -10.99
C GLU A 589 -10.83 -15.14 -11.50
N TYR A 590 -11.02 -16.29 -10.83
CA TYR A 590 -10.29 -17.53 -11.09
C TYR A 590 -11.24 -18.73 -11.02
N LYS A 591 -10.93 -19.82 -11.70
CA LYS A 591 -11.70 -21.07 -11.58
C LYS A 591 -11.56 -21.67 -10.20
N TYR A 592 -10.33 -21.72 -9.67
CA TYR A 592 -9.97 -22.38 -8.42
C TYR A 592 -9.39 -21.37 -7.45
N VAL A 593 -10.08 -21.12 -6.35
CA VAL A 593 -9.66 -20.15 -5.33
C VAL A 593 -9.38 -20.86 -4.01
N TYR A 594 -8.18 -20.68 -3.50
CA TYR A 594 -7.75 -21.17 -2.19
C TYR A 594 -7.59 -19.99 -1.23
N ILE A 595 -8.32 -20.01 -0.12
CA ILE A 595 -8.27 -18.98 0.92
C ILE A 595 -7.59 -19.58 2.14
N VAL A 596 -6.36 -19.17 2.44
CA VAL A 596 -5.53 -19.78 3.46
C VAL A 596 -5.43 -18.94 4.73
N GLY A 597 -5.23 -19.61 5.87
CA GLY A 597 -5.05 -18.95 7.15
C GLY A 597 -6.31 -18.31 7.71
N LEU A 598 -7.45 -18.96 7.57
CA LEU A 598 -8.73 -18.46 8.09
C LEU A 598 -8.84 -18.72 9.60
N GLU A 599 -8.10 -17.91 10.38
CA GLU A 599 -7.87 -18.05 11.81
C GLU A 599 -8.11 -16.74 12.57
N GLU A 600 -8.53 -16.83 13.82
CA GLU A 600 -8.61 -15.67 14.71
C GLU A 600 -7.25 -14.96 14.86
N ASN A 601 -7.25 -13.63 14.88
CA ASN A 601 -6.08 -12.76 14.93
C ASN A 601 -5.18 -12.80 13.68
N LEU A 602 -5.61 -13.50 12.62
CA LEU A 602 -4.96 -13.50 11.31
C LEU A 602 -5.95 -13.07 10.23
N PHE A 603 -7.08 -13.78 10.11
CA PHE A 603 -8.21 -13.44 9.25
C PHE A 603 -9.52 -13.83 9.96
N PRO A 604 -10.13 -12.90 10.73
CA PRO A 604 -9.88 -11.46 10.84
C PRO A 604 -8.55 -11.13 11.54
N SER A 605 -7.97 -9.97 11.16
CA SER A 605 -6.76 -9.47 11.82
C SER A 605 -7.06 -9.00 13.24
N GLN A 606 -6.10 -9.13 14.16
CA GLN A 606 -6.27 -8.72 15.56
C GLN A 606 -6.77 -7.28 15.69
N ARG A 607 -6.18 -6.35 14.95
CA ARG A 607 -6.57 -4.93 14.98
C ARG A 607 -8.01 -4.70 14.53
N ALA A 608 -8.46 -5.43 13.51
CA ALA A 608 -9.83 -5.30 13.02
C ALA A 608 -10.85 -5.89 14.03
N ALA A 609 -10.46 -6.94 14.75
CA ALA A 609 -11.29 -7.57 15.77
C ALA A 609 -11.59 -6.66 17.00
N GLU A 610 -10.84 -5.56 17.16
CA GLU A 610 -11.04 -4.59 18.26
C GLU A 610 -12.27 -3.70 18.07
N SER A 611 -12.88 -3.67 16.87
CA SER A 611 -14.06 -2.85 16.59
C SER A 611 -15.11 -3.57 15.75
N PRO A 612 -16.42 -3.31 15.98
CA PRO A 612 -17.47 -3.87 15.14
C PRO A 612 -17.33 -3.50 13.65
N ASP A 613 -16.97 -2.26 13.35
CA ASP A 613 -16.75 -1.79 11.97
C ASP A 613 -15.58 -2.52 11.32
N GLY A 614 -14.52 -2.82 12.08
CA GLY A 614 -13.37 -3.59 11.60
C GLY A 614 -13.75 -5.04 11.26
N ILE A 615 -14.54 -5.70 12.10
CA ILE A 615 -15.06 -7.06 11.82
C ILE A 615 -15.95 -7.06 10.57
N GLU A 616 -16.81 -6.05 10.41
CA GLU A 616 -17.63 -5.93 9.19
C GLU A 616 -16.78 -5.74 7.93
N GLU A 617 -15.68 -4.99 8.01
CA GLU A 617 -14.76 -4.83 6.88
C GLU A 617 -14.00 -6.13 6.57
N GLU A 618 -13.50 -6.83 7.56
CA GLU A 618 -12.85 -8.14 7.35
C GLU A 618 -13.86 -9.19 6.81
N ARG A 619 -15.14 -9.11 7.19
CA ARG A 619 -16.20 -9.95 6.61
C ARG A 619 -16.45 -9.60 5.14
N ARG A 620 -16.40 -8.31 4.76
CA ARG A 620 -16.44 -7.91 3.34
C ARG A 620 -15.21 -8.42 2.60
N LEU A 621 -14.04 -8.40 3.25
CA LEU A 621 -12.82 -8.95 2.66
C LEU A 621 -12.95 -10.45 2.42
N PHE A 622 -13.53 -11.20 3.35
CA PHE A 622 -13.81 -12.62 3.17
C PHE A 622 -14.86 -12.87 2.08
N TYR A 623 -15.91 -12.06 2.03
CA TYR A 623 -16.89 -12.07 0.93
C TYR A 623 -16.22 -11.83 -0.43
N VAL A 624 -15.30 -10.88 -0.50
CA VAL A 624 -14.51 -10.64 -1.72
C VAL A 624 -13.71 -11.88 -2.08
N ALA A 625 -13.02 -12.52 -1.14
CA ALA A 625 -12.24 -13.73 -1.41
C ALA A 625 -13.08 -14.85 -2.00
N LEU A 626 -14.23 -15.17 -1.38
CA LEU A 626 -15.16 -16.19 -1.87
C LEU A 626 -15.68 -15.89 -3.27
N THR A 627 -16.09 -14.66 -3.52
CA THR A 627 -16.66 -14.24 -4.81
C THR A 627 -15.65 -14.08 -5.94
N ARG A 628 -14.34 -14.39 -5.70
CA ARG A 628 -13.36 -14.52 -6.79
C ARG A 628 -13.46 -15.84 -7.51
N ALA A 629 -14.05 -16.85 -6.87
CA ALA A 629 -14.17 -18.18 -7.43
C ALA A 629 -15.29 -18.26 -8.50
N LYS A 630 -14.96 -18.88 -9.63
CA LYS A 630 -15.94 -19.25 -10.67
C LYS A 630 -16.52 -20.62 -10.40
N VAL A 631 -15.67 -21.61 -10.16
CA VAL A 631 -16.05 -23.02 -10.10
C VAL A 631 -15.89 -23.60 -8.69
N SER A 632 -14.75 -23.40 -8.04
CA SER A 632 -14.45 -24.01 -6.75
C SER A 632 -13.73 -23.07 -5.80
N ALA A 633 -14.16 -23.08 -4.55
CA ALA A 633 -13.50 -22.39 -3.44
C ALA A 633 -13.08 -23.41 -2.38
N THR A 634 -11.82 -23.35 -1.95
CA THR A 634 -11.28 -24.17 -0.85
C THR A 634 -10.73 -23.22 0.22
N ILE A 635 -11.07 -23.49 1.48
CA ILE A 635 -10.63 -22.68 2.62
C ILE A 635 -9.72 -23.54 3.49
N SER A 636 -8.68 -22.98 4.07
CA SER A 636 -7.83 -23.69 5.02
C SER A 636 -7.51 -22.89 6.27
N TYR A 637 -7.20 -23.60 7.36
CA TYR A 637 -6.70 -23.03 8.59
C TYR A 637 -5.76 -24.00 9.29
N ALA A 638 -4.81 -23.47 10.10
CA ALA A 638 -3.91 -24.25 10.91
C ALA A 638 -4.19 -24.03 12.41
N GLU A 639 -4.05 -25.09 13.22
CA GLU A 639 -4.19 -25.00 14.68
C GLU A 639 -2.97 -24.37 15.35
N MET A 640 -1.82 -24.40 14.68
CA MET A 640 -0.57 -23.80 15.17
C MET A 640 0.17 -23.09 14.04
N ARG A 641 0.73 -21.92 14.35
CA ARG A 641 1.61 -21.15 13.44
C ARG A 641 2.91 -20.77 14.12
N PHE A 642 3.97 -20.75 13.32
CA PHE A 642 5.25 -20.23 13.76
C PHE A 642 5.29 -18.72 13.56
N LYS A 643 5.29 -17.96 14.69
CA LYS A 643 5.35 -16.50 14.67
C LYS A 643 6.46 -16.01 15.60
N TRP A 644 7.30 -15.11 15.11
CA TRP A 644 8.36 -14.44 15.90
C TRP A 644 9.28 -15.41 16.66
N GLY A 645 9.56 -16.58 16.09
CA GLY A 645 10.41 -17.59 16.71
C GLY A 645 9.68 -18.55 17.69
N ASN A 646 8.37 -18.40 17.87
CA ASN A 646 7.56 -19.23 18.76
C ASN A 646 6.40 -19.91 18.01
N MET A 647 5.99 -21.07 18.51
CA MET A 647 4.75 -21.73 18.07
C MET A 647 3.57 -21.13 18.84
N GLU A 648 2.62 -20.56 18.09
CA GLU A 648 1.38 -20.01 18.65
C GLU A 648 0.19 -20.87 18.25
N PHE A 649 -0.70 -21.13 19.21
CA PHE A 649 -1.98 -21.81 18.93
C PHE A 649 -2.95 -20.80 18.30
N SER A 650 -3.56 -21.20 17.19
CA SER A 650 -4.59 -20.47 16.49
C SER A 650 -5.95 -21.14 16.67
N ARG A 651 -7.03 -20.36 16.63
CA ARG A 651 -8.40 -20.86 16.59
C ARG A 651 -8.98 -20.64 15.20
N PRO A 652 -9.88 -21.52 14.74
CA PRO A 652 -10.58 -21.27 13.48
C PRO A 652 -11.30 -19.93 13.52
N SER A 653 -11.25 -19.19 12.41
CA SER A 653 -11.91 -17.89 12.24
C SER A 653 -13.42 -17.98 12.55
N CYS A 654 -13.95 -16.91 13.16
CA CYS A 654 -15.40 -16.75 13.35
C CYS A 654 -16.17 -16.84 12.03
N PHE A 655 -15.56 -16.44 10.91
CA PHE A 655 -16.19 -16.45 9.60
C PHE A 655 -16.53 -17.85 9.09
N LEU A 656 -15.80 -18.89 9.50
CA LEU A 656 -16.14 -20.29 9.16
C LEU A 656 -17.50 -20.72 9.73
N ARG A 657 -17.87 -20.18 10.89
CA ARG A 657 -19.18 -20.46 11.50
C ARG A 657 -20.31 -19.60 10.92
N GLU A 658 -19.96 -18.61 10.12
CA GLU A 658 -20.92 -17.72 9.48
C GLU A 658 -21.40 -18.26 8.13
N ILE A 659 -20.64 -19.16 7.49
CA ILE A 659 -21.08 -19.85 6.29
C ILE A 659 -22.18 -20.85 6.68
N ASP A 660 -23.26 -20.87 5.91
CA ASP A 660 -24.33 -21.85 6.12
C ASP A 660 -23.78 -23.29 5.88
N PRO A 661 -23.95 -24.21 6.85
CA PRO A 661 -23.40 -25.57 6.76
C PRO A 661 -23.86 -26.36 5.53
N ARG A 662 -24.97 -26.00 4.91
CA ARG A 662 -25.44 -26.63 3.66
C ARG A 662 -24.44 -26.50 2.50
N TYR A 663 -23.67 -25.43 2.50
CA TYR A 663 -22.73 -25.07 1.42
C TYR A 663 -21.27 -25.50 1.71
N ILE A 664 -21.05 -26.18 2.84
CA ILE A 664 -19.70 -26.58 3.27
C ILE A 664 -19.55 -28.10 3.16
N GLU A 665 -18.35 -28.53 2.77
CA GLU A 665 -17.81 -29.86 2.98
C GLU A 665 -16.58 -29.75 3.89
N SER A 666 -16.64 -30.40 5.04
CA SER A 666 -15.57 -30.35 6.04
C SER A 666 -15.32 -31.69 6.64
N ASP A 667 -14.04 -32.09 6.72
CA ASP A 667 -13.60 -33.27 7.48
C ASP A 667 -13.63 -33.02 9.01
N ALA A 668 -13.89 -31.82 9.48
CA ALA A 668 -13.98 -31.42 10.87
C ALA A 668 -15.40 -31.03 11.27
N ASP A 669 -15.96 -31.64 12.32
CA ASP A 669 -17.23 -31.27 12.90
C ASP A 669 -17.19 -29.87 13.54
N PHE A 670 -17.50 -28.84 12.75
CA PHE A 670 -17.70 -27.48 13.28
C PHE A 670 -19.00 -27.32 14.07
N ALA A 671 -19.90 -28.29 13.96
CA ALA A 671 -21.20 -28.27 14.65
C ALA A 671 -21.10 -28.56 16.15
N GLU A 672 -20.07 -29.30 16.60
CA GLU A 672 -19.99 -29.76 17.99
C GLU A 672 -19.32 -28.78 18.99
N THR A 673 -18.83 -27.65 18.57
CA THR A 673 -18.28 -26.62 19.50
C THR A 673 -19.26 -25.51 19.87
N ARG A 674 -20.56 -25.77 19.90
CA ARG A 674 -21.44 -24.98 20.75
C ARG A 674 -21.17 -25.42 22.18
N PRO A 675 -20.65 -24.55 23.08
CA PRO A 675 -20.73 -24.85 24.50
C PRO A 675 -22.20 -24.92 24.84
N GLN A 676 -22.75 -26.12 25.06
CA GLN A 676 -23.95 -26.27 25.83
C GLN A 676 -23.62 -25.66 27.21
N ARG A 677 -24.05 -24.41 27.41
CA ARG A 677 -24.12 -23.85 28.77
C ARG A 677 -25.09 -24.74 29.53
N ARG A 678 -24.55 -25.62 30.32
CA ARG A 678 -25.30 -26.21 31.43
C ARG A 678 -25.50 -25.10 32.45
N PRO A 679 -26.71 -24.87 32.92
CA PRO A 679 -26.94 -23.93 33.99
C PRO A 679 -26.23 -24.48 35.24
N GLY A 680 -25.11 -23.84 35.67
CA GLY A 680 -24.46 -24.17 36.94
C GLY A 680 -22.94 -24.35 36.88
N ASP A 681 -22.23 -24.12 35.77
CA ASP A 681 -20.77 -24.34 35.70
C ASP A 681 -20.02 -23.01 35.52
N ASP A 682 -19.96 -22.25 36.59
CA ASP A 682 -19.04 -21.13 36.78
C ASP A 682 -17.85 -21.63 37.62
N GLY A 683 -16.76 -22.13 36.95
CA GLY A 683 -15.57 -22.50 37.69
C GLY A 683 -14.34 -22.65 36.79
N PRO A 684 -13.16 -22.29 37.35
CA PRO A 684 -11.86 -22.30 36.64
C PRO A 684 -11.29 -23.69 36.34
N ALA A 685 -12.08 -24.76 36.48
CA ALA A 685 -11.61 -26.15 36.42
C ALA A 685 -11.17 -26.66 35.07
N ALA A 686 -11.68 -26.10 33.96
CA ALA A 686 -11.34 -26.60 32.62
C ALA A 686 -9.93 -26.16 32.15
N ILE A 687 -9.47 -25.00 32.62
CA ILE A 687 -8.12 -24.50 32.30
C ILE A 687 -7.06 -25.25 33.14
N ASP A 688 -7.42 -25.64 34.36
CA ASP A 688 -6.54 -26.42 35.25
C ASP A 688 -6.43 -27.88 34.81
N GLU A 689 -7.45 -28.47 34.21
CA GLU A 689 -7.39 -29.84 33.72
C GLU A 689 -6.55 -29.92 32.41
N LEU A 690 -6.60 -28.91 31.56
CA LEU A 690 -5.68 -28.77 30.43
C LEU A 690 -4.23 -28.52 30.85
N ARG A 691 -3.98 -27.69 31.86
CA ARG A 691 -2.65 -27.51 32.48
C ARG A 691 -2.11 -28.81 33.07
N ARG A 692 -2.91 -29.58 33.78
CA ARG A 692 -2.48 -30.88 34.39
C ARG A 692 -2.14 -31.91 33.33
N ARG A 693 -2.81 -31.97 32.18
CA ARG A 693 -2.45 -32.87 31.06
C ARG A 693 -1.15 -32.48 30.39
N PHE A 694 -0.81 -31.20 30.34
CA PHE A 694 0.45 -30.70 29.78
C PHE A 694 1.61 -30.90 30.75
N ASP A 695 1.44 -30.65 32.06
CA ASP A 695 2.46 -30.86 33.08
C ASP A 695 2.85 -32.34 33.20
N TYR A 696 1.92 -33.26 33.02
CA TYR A 696 2.19 -34.70 33.06
C TYR A 696 3.10 -35.19 31.92
N ARG A 697 3.04 -34.59 30.74
CA ARG A 697 3.95 -34.90 29.61
C ARG A 697 5.33 -34.24 29.76
N PHE A 698 5.44 -33.13 30.44
CA PHE A 698 6.71 -32.45 30.67
C PHE A 698 7.49 -33.10 31.84
N GLN A 699 6.82 -33.63 32.85
CA GLN A 699 7.45 -34.31 34.00
C GLN A 699 8.03 -35.68 33.63
N GLN A 700 7.52 -36.38 32.64
CA GLN A 700 8.13 -37.63 32.14
C GLN A 700 9.46 -37.44 31.40
N LYS A 701 9.81 -36.23 30.99
CA LYS A 701 11.11 -35.92 30.37
C LYS A 701 12.20 -35.43 31.34
N GLN A 702 11.85 -35.16 32.61
CA GLN A 702 12.81 -34.65 33.62
C GLN A 702 13.13 -35.64 34.77
N GLN A 703 12.64 -36.86 34.76
CA GLN A 703 13.09 -37.87 35.73
C GLN A 703 14.32 -38.61 35.22
N GLY A 704 15.41 -37.89 35.16
CA GLY A 704 16.74 -38.42 34.90
C GLY A 704 17.79 -37.39 35.31
N GLY A 705 18.06 -37.23 36.62
CA GLY A 705 19.26 -36.47 37.05
C GLY A 705 19.06 -35.52 38.25
N GLY A 706 19.33 -36.01 39.48
CA GLY A 706 20.15 -35.29 40.48
C GLY A 706 19.57 -34.23 41.37
N ARG A 707 19.34 -34.58 42.58
CA ARG A 707 19.21 -33.85 43.87
C ARG A 707 20.10 -32.61 44.07
N PHE A 708 19.50 -31.65 44.83
CA PHE A 708 19.94 -30.76 45.93
C PHE A 708 19.19 -29.45 45.84
N GLY A 709 18.45 -28.79 46.78
CA GLY A 709 18.51 -28.79 48.20
C GLY A 709 18.33 -27.35 48.74
N GLY A 710 17.34 -27.08 49.62
CA GLY A 710 17.28 -25.93 50.51
C GLY A 710 16.50 -24.70 49.96
N GLY A 711 15.42 -24.20 50.53
CA GLY A 711 15.10 -23.85 51.86
C GLY A 711 14.73 -22.38 51.96
N GLY A 712 13.55 -22.01 52.50
CA GLY A 712 13.38 -20.72 53.19
C GLY A 712 12.32 -19.77 52.68
N ASN A 713 11.12 -19.86 53.14
CA ASN A 713 10.38 -18.96 54.06
C ASN A 713 9.99 -17.52 53.64
N GLY A 714 8.67 -17.24 53.70
CA GLY A 714 8.15 -16.12 54.52
C GLY A 714 7.31 -15.07 53.81
N GLY A 715 6.03 -15.07 54.08
CA GLY A 715 5.25 -13.99 54.67
C GLY A 715 4.46 -13.10 53.71
N SER A 716 3.17 -13.26 53.62
CA SER A 716 1.98 -12.67 54.30
C SER A 716 1.66 -11.19 54.07
N GLY A 717 0.39 -10.95 53.79
CA GLY A 717 -0.35 -9.69 53.95
C GLY A 717 -0.98 -9.21 52.66
N GLY A 718 -2.22 -9.18 52.41
CA GLY A 718 -3.47 -9.12 53.15
C GLY A 718 -4.08 -7.72 53.13
N TYR A 719 -5.36 -7.66 52.82
CA TYR A 719 -6.35 -6.56 52.85
C TYR A 719 -6.70 -6.00 51.46
N GLY A 720 -7.94 -5.97 51.04
CA GLY A 720 -9.20 -6.03 51.71
C GLY A 720 -10.14 -4.92 51.17
N SER A 721 -11.16 -5.33 50.44
CA SER A 721 -12.59 -4.97 50.45
C SER A 721 -13.12 -3.53 50.20
N ARG A 722 -14.14 -3.59 49.46
CA ARG A 722 -15.51 -3.02 49.52
C ARG A 722 -15.83 -1.86 48.62
N SER A 723 -16.73 -2.06 47.65
CA SER A 723 -18.20 -2.07 47.63
C SER A 723 -18.86 -0.68 47.56
N GLY A 724 -19.84 -0.56 46.69
CA GLY A 724 -20.92 0.44 46.73
C GLY A 724 -21.36 0.80 45.29
N SER A 725 -22.28 0.21 44.71
CA SER A 725 -23.75 0.22 44.61
C SER A 725 -24.36 1.59 44.28
N GLY A 726 -25.25 1.56 43.30
CA GLY A 726 -26.35 2.47 43.04
C GLY A 726 -26.17 3.27 41.76
N GLY A 727 -26.94 3.16 40.73
CA GLY A 727 -28.37 3.10 40.63
C GLY A 727 -28.86 4.32 39.87
N GLY A 728 -29.61 4.14 38.81
CA GLY A 728 -30.49 5.19 38.35
C GLY A 728 -30.51 5.51 36.84
N PHE A 729 -31.43 4.93 36.18
CA PHE A 729 -32.24 5.36 35.01
C PHE A 729 -32.03 6.75 34.42
N GLY A 730 -32.02 6.80 33.07
CA GLY A 730 -32.26 8.00 32.30
C GLY A 730 -32.13 7.78 30.80
N ARG A 731 -33.26 7.68 30.15
CA ARG A 731 -33.47 7.56 28.70
C ARG A 731 -32.96 8.74 27.91
N ALA A 732 -32.58 8.42 26.69
CA ALA A 732 -32.94 9.03 25.43
C ALA A 732 -31.87 9.77 24.64
N ALA A 733 -31.84 9.34 23.43
CA ALA A 733 -31.76 10.06 22.18
C ALA A 733 -30.39 10.37 21.58
N ASP A 734 -30.16 9.61 20.53
CA ASP A 734 -29.66 10.02 19.19
C ASP A 734 -28.54 11.08 19.12
N GLY A 735 -27.44 10.63 18.61
CA GLY A 735 -26.34 11.50 18.20
C GLY A 735 -25.26 10.78 17.43
N GLU A 736 -25.56 10.43 16.16
CA GLU A 736 -24.53 10.05 15.20
C GLU A 736 -23.47 11.14 15.08
N SER A 737 -22.24 10.83 15.40
CA SER A 737 -21.11 11.65 14.98
C SER A 737 -19.92 10.76 14.68
N GLY A 738 -19.74 10.42 13.38
CA GLY A 738 -18.50 9.90 12.86
C GLY A 738 -17.39 10.96 12.96
N PRO A 739 -16.11 10.57 12.92
CA PRO A 739 -14.98 11.46 13.14
C PRO A 739 -14.96 12.72 12.27
N ALA A 740 -15.55 12.68 11.08
CA ALA A 740 -15.63 13.81 10.14
C ALA A 740 -16.55 14.96 10.61
N ARG A 741 -17.57 14.69 11.43
CA ARG A 741 -18.45 15.74 11.96
C ARG A 741 -17.81 16.52 13.13
N ARG A 742 -16.87 15.92 13.85
CA ARG A 742 -16.16 16.60 14.96
C ARG A 742 -15.21 17.68 14.46
N PHE A 743 -14.57 17.51 13.30
CA PHE A 743 -13.64 18.50 12.76
C PHE A 743 -14.33 19.78 12.22
N ALA A 744 -15.56 19.69 11.76
CA ALA A 744 -16.26 20.83 11.17
C ALA A 744 -16.89 21.79 12.21
N ARG A 745 -17.11 21.38 13.45
CA ARG A 745 -17.78 22.21 14.48
C ARG A 745 -16.88 23.10 15.32
N ALA A 746 -15.55 22.89 15.30
CA ALA A 746 -14.59 23.61 16.15
C ALA A 746 -14.08 24.94 15.55
N ALA A 747 -14.49 25.31 14.34
CA ALA A 747 -13.98 26.47 13.62
C ALA A 747 -14.65 27.83 13.97
N GLU A 748 -15.67 27.85 14.81
CA GLU A 748 -16.51 29.06 14.96
C GLU A 748 -16.41 29.83 16.29
N SER A 749 -15.50 29.60 17.19
CA SER A 749 -15.38 30.52 18.34
C SER A 749 -14.01 30.54 19.00
N ARG A 750 -13.25 31.62 18.86
CA ARG A 750 -12.67 32.54 19.89
C ARG A 750 -11.39 33.25 19.44
N ARG A 751 -11.33 34.54 19.70
CA ARG A 751 -10.18 35.47 19.51
C ARG A 751 -9.09 35.26 20.56
N PRO A 752 -7.81 35.61 20.28
CA PRO A 752 -6.65 35.24 21.08
C PRO A 752 -6.33 36.22 22.22
N ALA A 753 -5.72 35.71 23.28
CA ALA A 753 -5.05 36.45 24.31
C ALA A 753 -3.53 36.15 24.29
N ALA A 754 -2.73 37.14 24.70
CA ALA A 754 -1.31 37.31 24.50
C ALA A 754 -0.40 36.35 25.29
N ALA A 755 0.82 36.17 24.74
CA ALA A 755 1.93 35.39 25.26
C ALA A 755 2.76 36.13 26.32
N PRO A 756 3.54 35.43 27.16
CA PRO A 756 4.74 35.96 27.80
C PRO A 756 6.04 35.28 27.34
N ASP A 757 7.13 36.06 27.43
CA ASP A 757 8.51 35.82 26.98
C ASP A 757 9.29 34.72 27.74
N PRO A 758 10.37 34.18 27.12
CA PRO A 758 11.21 33.14 27.73
C PRO A 758 12.54 33.70 28.31
N ALA A 759 12.94 33.13 29.45
CA ALA A 759 14.26 33.33 30.03
C ALA A 759 15.14 32.07 30.01
N LEU A 760 16.33 32.25 29.46
CA LEU A 760 17.63 31.58 29.53
C LEU A 760 17.87 30.50 30.60
N VAL A 761 18.35 29.32 30.13
CA VAL A 761 19.30 28.46 30.90
C VAL A 761 20.34 27.86 29.94
N GLN A 762 21.61 28.04 30.33
CA GLN A 762 22.81 27.49 29.68
C GLN A 762 23.14 26.09 30.20
N THR A 763 23.66 25.19 29.37
CA THR A 763 24.39 24.00 29.79
C THR A 763 25.64 23.74 28.94
N PRO A 764 26.70 23.10 29.49
CA PRO A 764 28.04 23.13 28.92
C PRO A 764 28.36 21.95 27.99
N ARG A 765 29.31 22.17 27.10
CA ARG A 765 29.88 21.19 26.13
C ARG A 765 30.96 20.31 26.77
N PRO A 766 31.19 19.10 26.31
CA PRO A 766 32.46 18.41 26.48
C PRO A 766 33.29 18.34 25.19
N SER A 767 34.59 18.33 25.40
CA SER A 767 35.71 18.48 24.48
C SER A 767 36.02 17.19 23.68
N THR A 768 36.53 17.40 22.47
CA THR A 768 37.14 16.39 21.61
C THR A 768 38.64 16.33 21.84
N ASP A 769 39.19 15.12 21.93
CA ASP A 769 40.57 14.85 21.54
C ASP A 769 40.83 13.38 21.15
N GLY A 770 41.56 13.20 20.07
CA GLY A 770 42.45 12.07 19.82
C GLY A 770 41.99 10.88 18.98
N MET A 771 42.07 10.95 17.63
CA MET A 771 42.15 9.73 16.79
C MET A 771 43.41 9.77 15.89
N ARG A 772 44.33 8.84 16.13
CA ARG A 772 45.42 8.51 15.20
C ARG A 772 45.02 7.35 14.26
N ARG A 773 45.34 7.55 12.99
CA ARG A 773 45.24 6.53 11.90
C ARG A 773 46.42 5.58 11.97
N VAL A 774 46.20 4.27 11.73
CA VAL A 774 47.23 3.32 11.28
C VAL A 774 46.69 2.51 10.09
N GLY A 775 47.56 2.35 9.11
CA GLY A 775 47.28 1.87 7.75
C GLY A 775 47.35 0.37 7.57
N VAL A 776 46.81 -0.04 6.44
CA VAL A 776 46.74 -1.40 5.89
C VAL A 776 48.11 -1.82 5.30
N ARG A 777 48.51 -3.08 5.50
CA ARG A 777 49.38 -3.83 4.58
C ARG A 777 49.00 -5.31 4.52
N GLN A 778 48.95 -5.81 3.27
CA GLN A 778 48.76 -7.18 2.79
C GLN A 778 49.92 -8.10 3.19
N ALA A 779 49.63 -9.39 3.27
CA ALA A 779 50.52 -10.46 2.76
C ALA A 779 49.73 -11.78 2.55
N MET A 780 50.04 -12.40 1.43
CA MET A 780 49.57 -13.68 0.91
C MET A 780 50.33 -14.87 1.48
N ASP A 781 49.74 -16.03 1.18
CA ASP A 781 50.31 -17.37 0.87
C ASP A 781 50.38 -18.45 1.93
N GLY A 782 49.76 -19.58 1.59
CA GLY A 782 50.42 -20.88 1.44
C GLY A 782 50.01 -22.00 2.36
N GLY A 783 49.44 -23.05 1.79
CA GLY A 783 49.80 -24.43 2.12
C GLY A 783 48.81 -25.37 2.81
N LEU A 784 48.39 -26.34 2.04
CA LEU A 784 47.67 -27.59 2.42
C LEU A 784 48.40 -28.48 3.44
N SER A 785 47.67 -29.09 4.38
CA SER A 785 47.81 -30.54 4.61
C SER A 785 46.71 -31.08 5.55
N SER A 786 46.32 -32.31 5.32
CA SER A 786 45.30 -33.14 5.90
C SER A 786 45.57 -33.68 7.31
N GLY A 787 44.50 -33.88 8.12
CA GLY A 787 44.59 -34.72 9.34
C GLY A 787 43.42 -34.59 10.27
N SER A 788 42.58 -35.61 10.29
CA SER A 788 41.49 -36.08 11.14
C SER A 788 41.16 -35.42 12.47
N ALA A 789 39.83 -35.14 12.62
CA ALA A 789 38.95 -35.36 13.76
C ALA A 789 39.32 -34.83 15.16
N ALA A 790 38.80 -33.68 15.49
CA ALA A 790 38.03 -33.38 16.71
C ALA A 790 37.46 -31.96 16.52
N ALA A 791 36.11 -31.84 16.45
CA ALA A 791 35.46 -30.58 16.25
C ALA A 791 35.60 -29.68 17.45
N VAL A 792 36.52 -28.73 17.37
CA VAL A 792 36.53 -27.52 18.19
C VAL A 792 36.50 -26.37 17.19
N SER A 793 35.39 -25.75 17.07
CA SER A 793 35.20 -24.53 16.27
C SER A 793 36.00 -23.40 16.91
N GLY A 794 37.18 -23.10 16.34
CA GLY A 794 38.28 -22.41 16.92
C GLY A 794 38.16 -20.88 17.06
N GLU A 795 37.03 -20.28 17.37
CA GLU A 795 37.01 -18.83 17.48
C GLU A 795 36.83 -18.29 18.90
N TYR A 796 36.07 -18.90 19.77
CA TYR A 796 35.88 -18.47 21.19
C TYR A 796 35.74 -19.64 22.12
N VAL A 797 36.18 -19.46 23.41
CA VAL A 797 36.10 -20.50 24.44
C VAL A 797 35.39 -19.96 25.67
N VAL A 798 34.58 -20.79 26.33
CA VAL A 798 33.93 -20.43 27.59
C VAL A 798 34.97 -20.09 28.63
N GLY A 799 34.81 -18.97 29.32
CA GLY A 799 35.77 -18.40 30.26
C GLY A 799 36.76 -17.41 29.63
N GLN A 800 36.76 -17.27 28.31
CA GLN A 800 37.64 -16.33 27.61
C GLN A 800 37.23 -14.88 27.82
N ARG A 801 38.17 -14.00 28.12
CA ARG A 801 37.95 -12.55 28.16
C ARG A 801 37.94 -11.98 26.76
N VAL A 802 36.95 -11.14 26.51
CA VAL A 802 36.73 -10.49 25.23
C VAL A 802 36.35 -9.04 25.43
N GLU A 803 36.71 -8.20 24.47
CA GLU A 803 36.28 -6.79 24.45
C GLU A 803 35.37 -6.51 23.27
N HIS A 804 34.27 -5.81 23.53
CA HIS A 804 33.30 -5.36 22.52
C HIS A 804 33.30 -3.83 22.43
N PRO A 805 33.37 -3.23 21.22
CA PRO A 805 33.49 -1.78 21.06
C PRO A 805 32.40 -0.96 21.76
N LYS A 806 31.22 -1.53 21.97
CA LYS A 806 30.07 -0.85 22.59
C LYS A 806 29.83 -1.26 24.04
N PHE A 807 30.19 -2.50 24.46
CA PHE A 807 29.84 -3.05 25.76
C PHE A 807 31.05 -3.18 26.70
N GLY A 808 32.28 -2.92 26.20
CA GLY A 808 33.52 -3.02 26.95
C GLY A 808 34.00 -4.44 27.13
N VAL A 809 34.77 -4.67 28.22
CA VAL A 809 35.37 -5.96 28.54
C VAL A 809 34.35 -6.89 29.21
N GLY A 810 34.38 -8.18 28.87
CA GLY A 810 33.51 -9.20 29.40
C GLY A 810 34.08 -10.60 29.29
N ILE A 811 33.39 -11.58 29.85
CA ILE A 811 33.78 -13.00 29.86
C ILE A 811 32.73 -13.82 29.13
N VAL A 812 33.13 -14.69 28.22
CA VAL A 812 32.24 -15.63 27.52
C VAL A 812 31.77 -16.69 28.53
N GLN A 813 30.48 -16.69 28.83
CA GLN A 813 29.88 -17.63 29.79
C GLN A 813 29.37 -18.90 29.14
N ARG A 814 28.81 -18.79 27.92
CA ARG A 814 28.22 -19.91 27.19
C ARG A 814 28.31 -19.72 25.68
N ILE A 815 28.52 -20.83 24.98
CA ILE A 815 28.56 -20.92 23.52
C ILE A 815 27.51 -21.94 23.09
N GLU A 816 26.54 -21.51 22.26
CA GLU A 816 25.53 -22.36 21.64
C GLU A 816 25.84 -22.47 20.15
N THR A 817 26.05 -23.69 19.66
CA THR A 817 26.32 -23.94 18.24
C THR A 817 25.03 -23.97 17.46
N LEU A 818 24.90 -23.08 16.47
CA LEU A 818 23.85 -23.06 15.47
C LEU A 818 24.40 -23.69 14.18
N SER A 819 23.52 -24.11 13.27
CA SER A 819 23.91 -24.80 12.01
C SER A 819 24.89 -24.04 11.13
N THR A 820 24.99 -22.71 11.26
CA THR A 820 25.83 -21.83 10.42
C THR A 820 26.66 -20.80 11.19
N ASP A 821 26.48 -20.70 12.55
CA ASP A 821 27.17 -19.71 13.38
C ASP A 821 27.18 -20.16 14.87
N HIS A 822 27.89 -19.40 15.72
CA HIS A 822 27.92 -19.60 17.18
C HIS A 822 27.25 -18.43 17.88
N LYS A 823 26.37 -18.75 18.82
CA LYS A 823 25.73 -17.77 19.70
C LYS A 823 26.54 -17.72 21.02
N LEU A 824 27.12 -16.57 21.31
CA LEU A 824 27.93 -16.33 22.48
C LEU A 824 27.11 -15.59 23.53
N VAL A 825 27.10 -16.09 24.76
CA VAL A 825 26.60 -15.38 25.92
C VAL A 825 27.81 -14.82 26.65
N VAL A 826 27.93 -13.48 26.68
CA VAL A 826 29.07 -12.76 27.27
C VAL A 826 28.57 -11.89 28.42
N ALA A 827 29.16 -12.07 29.61
CA ALA A 827 28.93 -11.18 30.73
C ALA A 827 29.94 -10.03 30.69
N PHE A 828 29.49 -8.84 30.38
CA PHE A 828 30.30 -7.64 30.34
C PHE A 828 30.36 -6.95 31.69
N ASP A 829 31.52 -6.45 32.07
CA ASP A 829 31.77 -5.85 33.40
C ASP A 829 30.85 -4.65 33.69
N ASN A 830 30.52 -3.85 32.64
CA ASN A 830 29.73 -2.61 32.78
C ASN A 830 28.33 -2.69 32.11
N ALA A 831 28.03 -3.77 31.37
CA ALA A 831 26.80 -3.82 30.54
C ALA A 831 25.93 -5.08 30.87
N GLY A 832 26.35 -5.90 31.83
CA GLY A 832 25.68 -7.15 32.17
C GLY A 832 25.74 -8.19 31.06
N GLU A 833 24.91 -9.24 31.18
CA GLU A 833 24.89 -10.34 30.25
C GLU A 833 24.28 -9.96 28.89
N LYS A 834 24.97 -10.28 27.80
CA LYS A 834 24.52 -10.05 26.44
C LYS A 834 24.71 -11.29 25.58
N THR A 835 23.75 -11.56 24.73
CA THR A 835 23.82 -12.66 23.76
C THR A 835 24.17 -12.09 22.39
N LEU A 836 25.28 -12.58 21.78
CA LEU A 836 25.83 -12.10 20.53
C LEU A 836 26.02 -13.27 19.56
N LEU A 837 25.90 -13.03 18.25
CA LEU A 837 26.27 -13.99 17.22
C LEU A 837 27.74 -13.78 16.86
N ALA A 838 28.57 -14.83 16.95
CA ALA A 838 30.04 -14.77 16.83
C ALA A 838 30.48 -14.06 15.55
N LYS A 839 29.82 -14.34 14.43
CA LYS A 839 30.13 -13.78 13.10
C LYS A 839 29.93 -12.25 13.02
N PHE A 840 29.07 -11.68 13.85
CA PHE A 840 28.73 -10.26 13.84
C PHE A 840 29.16 -9.51 15.10
N ALA A 841 29.69 -10.22 16.09
CA ALA A 841 29.91 -9.68 17.43
C ALA A 841 31.08 -8.70 17.54
N LYS A 842 31.96 -8.58 16.52
CA LYS A 842 33.16 -7.71 16.53
C LYS A 842 33.92 -7.75 17.86
N LEU A 843 34.05 -8.95 18.47
CA LEU A 843 34.75 -9.17 19.73
C LEU A 843 36.27 -9.30 19.46
N THR A 844 37.06 -8.57 20.25
CA THR A 844 38.52 -8.74 20.32
C THR A 844 38.85 -9.63 21.49
N LYS A 845 39.68 -10.66 21.29
CA LYS A 845 40.16 -11.52 22.37
C LYS A 845 41.21 -10.76 23.19
N LEU A 846 41.07 -10.78 24.50
CA LEU A 846 42.01 -10.19 25.47
C LEU A 846 42.96 -11.24 26.02
#